data_9f347a3fd21fbca16304cd6cd04af78a
#
_entry.id   9f347a3fd21fbca16304cd6cd04af78a
#
_cell.length_a   1.000
_cell.length_b   1.000
_cell.length_c   1.000
_cell.angle_alpha   90.00
_cell.angle_beta   90.00
_cell.angle_gamma   90.00
#
_symmetry.space_group_name_H-M   'P 1'
#
loop_
_entity.id
_entity.type
_entity.pdbx_description
1 polymer ?
#
loop_
_entity_poly.entity_id
_entity_poly.type
_entity_poly.pdbx_seq_one_letter_code
_entity_poly.pdbx_strand_id
1 'polypeptide(L)'
;LSALFAWQPDAKVRLRVVRDAAEPDKLFDVRHGDWQALRDALQHLAYDGASNASLWNAPAGRTPSTSLALLFSDGLGNWGGPASAASGNVPSYAVQAGAGGSTVFLRRWAESRGGQLLDLAALSAEDALRRLQQVGTRLVRVDGEGFDQASVASYRPDAGRLVLAGHFTAARARVDLVLAAGDGTPLHRTLELQAPPAATGADTGFVAQRWARLRVDELLAQPELHRSEITALGSRFGIVTPETSLIVLETLEDYQRYDLVPPPGPLREAWDNARRVASTARAARSAQHLSALVERWRAVQAWWDRDFPKDKVAPQQIAQAQLGGSVARMAAAPTMATPAMAPPAPMAADAAPLRERSMADAETRASRPAADLAKKKAADAPSSSTIRIAVQAWTPDDAGMRRLAQASTGDRYAVYLDLRLAALESPAFYLDAAQLFSTHGQRALALRVLSNLAELHVEDRGLLRVLAYRLQEIGETAEAIRLLRHVADLAPDEPQSWRDLGLAQAAAGAWQPAVDALWTAASGSWDARFGDIDVIALGELDAIAATHAVDVSAVDVRLRRNLPLDVRVALAWDTDNTDIDLWVKDPHDEWVSYQSPLSRQGGRVTRDVTNGYGPEVFALKKAIPGVYEVRAKYFGSHRQALGNGTSVMMRLTTGFGTKDEKHRDVILRLEEAKDEVLVGTFEVR
;
A
#
# COMPACT_ATOMS: atom_id res chain seq x y z
N LEU A 1 -35.50 -3.09 12.28
CA LEU A 1 -35.64 -2.27 13.51
C LEU A 1 -37.11 -2.10 13.89
N SER A 2 -38.07 -1.84 12.96
CA SER A 2 -39.48 -1.70 13.29
C SER A 2 -40.04 -2.91 14.09
N ALA A 3 -39.72 -4.15 13.66
CA ALA A 3 -40.14 -5.36 14.37
C ALA A 3 -39.47 -5.46 15.76
N LEU A 4 -38.21 -5.02 15.89
CA LEU A 4 -37.50 -4.99 17.17
C LEU A 4 -38.20 -4.07 18.18
N PHE A 5 -38.53 -2.84 17.75
CA PHE A 5 -39.18 -1.87 18.64
C PHE A 5 -40.70 -2.10 18.83
N ALA A 6 -41.32 -2.92 17.98
CA ALA A 6 -42.65 -3.47 18.27
C ALA A 6 -42.60 -4.53 19.38
N TRP A 7 -41.52 -5.33 19.42
CA TRP A 7 -41.28 -6.33 20.48
C TRP A 7 -40.75 -5.71 21.77
N GLN A 8 -39.83 -4.76 21.68
CA GLN A 8 -39.23 -4.05 22.82
C GLN A 8 -39.57 -2.56 22.70
N PRO A 9 -40.75 -2.13 23.16
CA PRO A 9 -41.25 -0.77 22.93
C PRO A 9 -40.50 0.30 23.71
N ASP A 10 -39.84 -0.07 24.82
CA ASP A 10 -39.08 0.85 25.63
C ASP A 10 -37.61 0.41 25.65
N ALA A 11 -36.74 1.21 25.02
CA ALA A 11 -35.33 0.90 24.86
C ALA A 11 -34.48 2.16 24.85
N LYS A 12 -33.28 2.07 25.43
CA LYS A 12 -32.23 3.07 25.24
C LYS A 12 -31.27 2.57 24.18
N VAL A 13 -31.13 3.33 23.11
CA VAL A 13 -30.28 2.96 21.95
C VAL A 13 -29.09 3.87 21.87
N ARG A 14 -27.90 3.27 21.74
CA ARG A 14 -26.68 3.95 21.43
C ARG A 14 -26.35 3.65 19.97
N LEU A 15 -26.36 4.67 19.14
CA LEU A 15 -25.91 4.60 17.75
C LEU A 15 -24.43 4.99 17.71
N ARG A 16 -23.59 4.10 17.19
CA ARG A 16 -22.21 4.34 16.83
C ARG A 16 -22.03 4.17 15.35
N VAL A 17 -21.52 5.20 14.68
CA VAL A 17 -21.14 5.14 13.26
C VAL A 17 -19.62 4.90 13.21
N VAL A 18 -19.23 3.84 12.52
CA VAL A 18 -17.81 3.48 12.33
C VAL A 18 -17.51 3.51 10.84
N ARG A 19 -16.44 4.24 10.50
CA ARG A 19 -15.88 4.38 9.16
C ARG A 19 -14.37 4.20 9.25
N ASP A 20 -13.58 5.05 8.60
CA ASP A 20 -12.13 5.23 8.85
C ASP A 20 -11.82 5.46 10.34
N ALA A 21 -12.72 6.17 11.01
CA ALA A 21 -12.73 6.42 12.45
C ALA A 21 -14.12 6.22 13.03
N ALA A 22 -14.20 6.05 14.35
CA ALA A 22 -15.49 6.02 15.06
C ALA A 22 -15.99 7.45 15.32
N GLU A 23 -17.25 7.69 15.00
CA GLU A 23 -17.91 8.94 15.36
C GLU A 23 -18.36 8.93 16.84
N PRO A 24 -18.60 10.11 17.45
CA PRO A 24 -19.17 10.20 18.79
C PRO A 24 -20.51 9.47 18.86
N ASP A 25 -20.70 8.70 19.94
CA ASP A 25 -21.95 7.97 20.18
C ASP A 25 -23.13 8.93 20.29
N LYS A 26 -24.25 8.60 19.62
CA LYS A 26 -25.54 9.28 19.77
C LYS A 26 -26.47 8.40 20.58
N LEU A 27 -27.17 9.00 21.54
CA LEU A 27 -28.12 8.30 22.41
C LEU A 27 -29.55 8.63 22.03
N PHE A 28 -30.40 7.61 21.97
CA PHE A 28 -31.82 7.72 21.66
C PHE A 28 -32.64 6.98 22.71
N ASP A 29 -33.75 7.59 23.17
CA ASP A 29 -34.75 6.96 24.00
C ASP A 29 -35.93 6.56 23.12
N VAL A 30 -36.15 5.26 22.94
CA VAL A 30 -37.33 4.71 22.31
C VAL A 30 -38.38 4.46 23.40
N ARG A 31 -39.56 5.00 23.25
CA ARG A 31 -40.71 4.84 24.19
C ARG A 31 -41.98 4.50 23.44
N HIS A 32 -42.72 3.50 23.94
CA HIS A 32 -43.97 3.03 23.31
C HIS A 32 -43.78 2.64 21.83
N GLY A 33 -42.60 2.18 21.45
CA GLY A 33 -42.26 1.80 20.09
C GLY A 33 -41.96 2.98 19.13
N ASP A 34 -42.00 4.20 19.62
CA ASP A 34 -41.60 5.38 18.83
C ASP A 34 -40.07 5.49 18.75
N TRP A 35 -39.53 5.24 17.56
CA TRP A 35 -38.09 5.32 17.23
C TRP A 35 -37.80 6.30 16.07
N GLN A 36 -38.73 7.25 15.84
CA GLN A 36 -38.62 8.18 14.70
C GLN A 36 -37.32 8.96 14.71
N ALA A 37 -36.87 9.46 15.86
CA ALA A 37 -35.62 10.20 15.97
C ALA A 37 -34.38 9.36 15.55
N LEU A 38 -34.35 8.07 15.92
CA LEU A 38 -33.31 7.14 15.48
C LEU A 38 -33.43 6.85 13.98
N ARG A 39 -34.62 6.68 13.46
CA ARG A 39 -34.88 6.45 12.03
C ARG A 39 -34.40 7.62 11.19
N ASP A 40 -34.70 8.83 11.58
CA ASP A 40 -34.28 10.04 10.90
C ASP A 40 -32.74 10.15 10.90
N ALA A 41 -32.10 9.86 12.05
CA ALA A 41 -30.66 9.83 12.15
C ALA A 41 -30.00 8.79 11.20
N LEU A 42 -30.61 7.60 11.08
CA LEU A 42 -30.14 6.54 10.17
C LEU A 42 -30.33 6.89 8.68
N GLN A 43 -31.46 7.53 8.34
CA GLN A 43 -31.76 7.95 6.96
C GLN A 43 -30.84 9.05 6.45
N HIS A 44 -30.32 9.88 7.36
CA HIS A 44 -29.39 10.98 7.03
C HIS A 44 -27.92 10.59 7.17
N LEU A 45 -27.60 9.30 7.35
CA LEU A 45 -26.19 8.86 7.35
C LEU A 45 -25.58 9.00 5.96
N ALA A 46 -24.49 9.73 5.88
CA ALA A 46 -23.66 9.72 4.68
C ALA A 46 -22.78 8.46 4.68
N TYR A 47 -22.84 7.68 3.64
CA TYR A 47 -21.94 6.53 3.42
C TYR A 47 -20.69 7.04 2.73
N ASP A 48 -19.62 7.29 3.50
CA ASP A 48 -18.36 7.88 3.05
C ASP A 48 -17.20 7.41 3.94
N GLY A 49 -16.05 7.15 3.33
CA GLY A 49 -14.89 6.58 4.01
C GLY A 49 -14.93 5.05 4.10
N ALA A 50 -13.75 4.46 4.29
CA ALA A 50 -13.56 3.02 4.38
C ALA A 50 -14.02 2.44 5.72
N SER A 51 -14.20 1.12 5.76
CA SER A 51 -14.66 0.39 6.94
C SER A 51 -13.51 -0.11 7.80
N ASN A 52 -13.38 0.42 9.01
CA ASN A 52 -12.35 0.01 9.97
C ASN A 52 -12.87 -1.03 10.96
N ALA A 53 -12.63 -2.30 10.65
CA ALA A 53 -13.11 -3.43 11.46
C ALA A 53 -12.51 -3.47 12.89
N SER A 54 -11.33 -2.88 13.11
CA SER A 54 -10.72 -2.82 14.45
C SER A 54 -11.55 -2.01 15.45
N LEU A 55 -12.42 -1.13 14.97
CA LEU A 55 -13.26 -0.24 15.76
C LEU A 55 -14.67 -0.80 16.03
N TRP A 56 -15.01 -1.97 15.50
CA TRP A 56 -16.35 -2.57 15.68
C TRP A 56 -16.62 -3.08 17.09
N ASN A 57 -15.58 -3.19 17.91
CA ASN A 57 -15.75 -3.54 19.31
C ASN A 57 -16.24 -2.32 20.10
N ALA A 58 -17.32 -2.48 20.84
CA ALA A 58 -17.75 -1.45 21.77
C ALA A 58 -16.65 -1.22 22.81
N PRO A 59 -16.22 0.02 23.08
CA PRO A 59 -15.28 0.28 24.15
C PRO A 59 -15.89 -0.20 25.47
N ALA A 60 -15.11 -0.91 26.27
CA ALA A 60 -15.39 -1.21 27.65
C ALA A 60 -15.30 0.08 28.49
N GLY A 61 -16.19 1.02 28.28
CA GLY A 61 -16.24 2.30 28.99
C GLY A 61 -17.47 2.38 29.91
N ARG A 62 -17.35 3.14 30.97
CA ARG A 62 -18.31 3.43 32.07
C ARG A 62 -19.74 3.83 31.63
N THR A 63 -20.40 3.06 30.78
CA THR A 63 -21.78 3.31 30.33
C THR A 63 -22.70 2.24 30.87
N PRO A 64 -24.02 2.53 31.05
CA PRO A 64 -24.99 1.56 31.55
C PRO A 64 -24.88 0.26 30.74
N SER A 65 -25.08 -0.87 31.43
CA SER A 65 -24.94 -2.22 30.86
C SER A 65 -25.68 -2.34 29.55
N THR A 66 -24.96 -2.47 28.44
CA THR A 66 -25.57 -2.77 27.15
C THR A 66 -26.03 -4.23 27.19
N SER A 67 -27.28 -4.48 26.93
CA SER A 67 -27.86 -5.84 26.95
C SER A 67 -27.69 -6.56 25.61
N LEU A 68 -27.57 -5.83 24.51
CA LEU A 68 -27.49 -6.34 23.14
C LEU A 68 -26.77 -5.37 22.24
N ALA A 69 -25.95 -5.87 21.32
CA ALA A 69 -25.32 -5.08 20.24
C ALA A 69 -25.75 -5.62 18.86
N LEU A 70 -26.04 -4.71 17.94
CA LEU A 70 -26.30 -5.02 16.53
C LEU A 70 -25.25 -4.32 15.67
N LEU A 71 -24.48 -5.08 14.91
CA LEU A 71 -23.55 -4.58 13.90
C LEU A 71 -24.21 -4.69 12.52
N PHE A 72 -24.45 -3.56 11.86
CA PHE A 72 -24.88 -3.51 10.46
C PHE A 72 -23.64 -3.30 9.59
N SER A 73 -23.26 -4.29 8.82
CA SER A 73 -22.06 -4.27 7.95
C SER A 73 -22.15 -5.34 6.87
N ASP A 74 -21.38 -5.17 5.81
CA ASP A 74 -21.07 -6.22 4.82
C ASP A 74 -19.94 -7.16 5.25
N GLY A 75 -19.23 -6.84 6.33
CA GLY A 75 -18.11 -7.63 6.86
C GLY A 75 -16.77 -7.40 6.17
N LEU A 76 -16.67 -6.40 5.31
CA LEU A 76 -15.41 -6.01 4.67
C LEU A 76 -14.74 -4.93 5.53
N GLY A 77 -13.57 -5.25 6.08
CA GLY A 77 -12.74 -4.31 6.82
C GLY A 77 -11.48 -4.00 6.00
N ASN A 78 -11.56 -3.01 5.14
CA ASN A 78 -10.50 -2.64 4.19
C ASN A 78 -9.61 -1.49 4.67
N TRP A 79 -9.82 -1.03 5.91
CA TRP A 79 -9.07 0.04 6.54
C TRP A 79 -8.69 -0.29 7.97
N GLY A 80 -7.56 0.24 8.43
CA GLY A 80 -7.06 0.00 9.78
C GLY A 80 -6.51 -1.39 9.99
N GLY A 81 -6.40 -1.78 11.26
CA GLY A 81 -5.95 -3.10 11.65
C GLY A 81 -7.06 -4.15 11.62
N PRO A 82 -6.71 -5.42 11.88
CA PRO A 82 -7.68 -6.49 12.00
C PRO A 82 -8.68 -6.23 13.14
N ALA A 83 -9.87 -6.81 13.00
CA ALA A 83 -10.84 -6.77 14.09
C ALA A 83 -10.24 -7.38 15.36
N SER A 84 -10.36 -6.65 16.47
CA SER A 84 -9.86 -7.13 17.76
C SER A 84 -10.58 -8.42 18.18
N ALA A 85 -9.85 -9.29 18.88
CA ALA A 85 -10.44 -10.47 19.49
C ALA A 85 -11.61 -10.09 20.43
N ALA A 86 -12.57 -10.99 20.56
CA ALA A 86 -13.76 -10.75 21.39
C ALA A 86 -13.36 -10.47 22.84
N SER A 87 -13.65 -9.28 23.31
CA SER A 87 -13.59 -8.92 24.71
C SER A 87 -14.92 -8.31 25.11
N GLY A 88 -15.72 -9.00 25.90
CA GLY A 88 -16.97 -8.49 26.43
C GLY A 88 -18.07 -9.55 26.51
N ASN A 89 -18.98 -9.36 27.49
CA ASN A 89 -20.09 -10.27 27.76
C ASN A 89 -21.40 -9.86 27.05
N VAL A 90 -21.34 -8.85 26.16
CA VAL A 90 -22.54 -8.37 25.47
C VAL A 90 -22.79 -9.22 24.22
N PRO A 91 -23.94 -9.91 24.13
CA PRO A 91 -24.30 -10.61 22.90
C PRO A 91 -24.35 -9.66 21.72
N SER A 92 -23.55 -9.96 20.70
CA SER A 92 -23.40 -9.08 19.54
C SER A 92 -23.83 -9.82 18.27
N TYR A 93 -24.83 -9.29 17.59
CA TYR A 93 -25.40 -9.87 16.37
C TYR A 93 -24.89 -9.06 15.17
N ALA A 94 -24.50 -9.76 14.11
CA ALA A 94 -24.19 -9.11 12.83
C ALA A 94 -25.44 -9.13 11.95
N VAL A 95 -25.76 -8.02 11.33
CA VAL A 95 -26.87 -7.85 10.41
C VAL A 95 -26.32 -7.53 9.02
N GLN A 96 -26.52 -8.44 8.08
CA GLN A 96 -26.13 -8.29 6.68
C GLN A 96 -27.39 -8.09 5.84
N ALA A 97 -27.47 -7.00 5.06
CA ALA A 97 -28.63 -6.66 4.26
C ALA A 97 -28.43 -6.92 2.75
N GLY A 98 -27.20 -7.08 2.28
CA GLY A 98 -26.84 -7.27 0.87
C GLY A 98 -26.15 -8.60 0.57
N ALA A 99 -26.11 -8.99 -0.70
CA ALA A 99 -25.49 -10.23 -1.15
C ALA A 99 -23.94 -10.13 -1.27
N GLY A 100 -23.36 -8.94 -1.19
CA GLY A 100 -21.92 -8.72 -1.20
C GLY A 100 -21.33 -8.75 0.21
N GLY A 101 -20.06 -9.08 0.32
CA GLY A 101 -19.33 -9.00 1.57
C GLY A 101 -18.92 -10.34 2.18
N SER A 102 -18.30 -10.29 3.38
CA SER A 102 -17.76 -11.45 4.07
C SER A 102 -18.74 -12.04 5.09
N THR A 103 -19.68 -12.86 4.63
CA THR A 103 -20.61 -13.61 5.47
C THR A 103 -19.89 -14.49 6.51
N VAL A 104 -18.73 -15.06 6.14
CA VAL A 104 -17.91 -15.90 7.04
C VAL A 104 -17.39 -15.07 8.20
N PHE A 105 -16.81 -13.92 7.91
CA PHE A 105 -16.32 -12.98 8.93
C PHE A 105 -17.46 -12.54 9.87
N LEU A 106 -18.57 -12.05 9.34
CA LEU A 106 -19.71 -11.57 10.16
C LEU A 106 -20.28 -12.66 11.05
N ARG A 107 -20.39 -13.90 10.54
CA ARG A 107 -20.81 -15.05 11.33
C ARG A 107 -19.87 -15.30 12.49
N ARG A 108 -18.57 -15.43 12.24
CA ARG A 108 -17.55 -15.66 13.27
C ARG A 108 -17.49 -14.52 14.28
N TRP A 109 -17.55 -13.29 13.81
CA TRP A 109 -17.58 -12.11 14.66
C TRP A 109 -18.77 -12.13 15.64
N ALA A 110 -19.97 -12.45 15.16
CA ALA A 110 -21.16 -12.52 15.99
C ALA A 110 -21.14 -13.71 16.94
N GLU A 111 -20.84 -14.92 16.45
CA GLU A 111 -20.84 -16.15 17.25
C GLU A 111 -19.80 -16.12 18.37
N SER A 112 -18.59 -15.61 18.13
CA SER A 112 -17.57 -15.46 19.16
C SER A 112 -17.97 -14.52 20.29
N ARG A 113 -18.95 -13.63 20.03
CA ARG A 113 -19.54 -12.68 21.00
C ARG A 113 -20.88 -13.11 21.56
N GLY A 114 -21.29 -14.36 21.31
CA GLY A 114 -22.54 -14.92 21.81
C GLY A 114 -23.80 -14.53 21.05
N GLY A 115 -23.66 -13.82 19.91
CA GLY A 115 -24.73 -13.51 18.99
C GLY A 115 -24.82 -14.49 17.82
N GLN A 116 -25.43 -14.04 16.73
CA GLN A 116 -25.60 -14.77 15.47
C GLN A 116 -25.52 -13.80 14.30
N LEU A 117 -25.25 -14.34 13.11
CA LEU A 117 -25.47 -13.62 11.85
C LEU A 117 -26.96 -13.60 11.51
N LEU A 118 -27.49 -12.43 11.23
CA LEU A 118 -28.80 -12.18 10.71
C LEU A 118 -28.69 -11.71 9.25
N ASP A 119 -28.74 -12.67 8.34
CA ASP A 119 -28.69 -12.41 6.91
C ASP A 119 -30.09 -12.07 6.41
N LEU A 120 -30.33 -10.78 6.16
CA LEU A 120 -31.66 -10.28 5.72
C LEU A 120 -31.91 -10.53 4.22
N ALA A 121 -30.94 -11.02 3.46
CA ALA A 121 -31.19 -11.52 2.10
C ALA A 121 -31.87 -12.91 2.12
N ALA A 122 -31.64 -13.69 3.19
CA ALA A 122 -32.18 -15.03 3.37
C ALA A 122 -33.28 -15.11 4.43
N LEU A 123 -33.38 -14.14 5.34
CA LEU A 123 -34.32 -14.14 6.47
C LEU A 123 -35.32 -13.01 6.35
N SER A 124 -36.59 -13.30 6.68
CA SER A 124 -37.57 -12.25 6.94
C SER A 124 -37.22 -11.46 8.21
N ALA A 125 -37.72 -10.23 8.34
CA ALA A 125 -37.57 -9.43 9.56
C ALA A 125 -38.10 -10.13 10.81
N GLU A 126 -39.16 -10.91 10.67
CA GLU A 126 -39.79 -11.70 11.75
C GLU A 126 -38.89 -12.90 12.15
N ASP A 127 -38.27 -13.58 11.16
CA ASP A 127 -37.35 -14.67 11.44
C ASP A 127 -36.08 -14.16 12.12
N ALA A 128 -35.56 -13.02 11.67
CA ALA A 128 -34.41 -12.37 12.30
C ALA A 128 -34.73 -11.98 13.75
N LEU A 129 -35.94 -11.44 14.01
CA LEU A 129 -36.39 -11.13 15.36
C LEU A 129 -36.52 -12.38 16.23
N ARG A 130 -37.11 -13.47 15.70
CA ARG A 130 -37.15 -14.76 16.42
C ARG A 130 -35.77 -15.25 16.83
N ARG A 131 -34.77 -15.11 15.96
CA ARG A 131 -33.37 -15.46 16.27
C ARG A 131 -32.77 -14.57 17.36
N LEU A 132 -33.13 -13.28 17.41
CA LEU A 132 -32.73 -12.37 18.50
C LEU A 132 -33.34 -12.79 19.84
N GLN A 133 -34.56 -13.28 19.84
CA GLN A 133 -35.29 -13.71 21.04
C GLN A 133 -34.77 -15.07 21.57
N GLN A 134 -34.22 -15.92 20.72
CA GLN A 134 -33.74 -17.23 21.08
C GLN A 134 -32.31 -17.15 21.67
N VAL A 135 -32.23 -16.98 22.99
CA VAL A 135 -30.98 -17.06 23.72
C VAL A 135 -30.71 -18.55 24.01
N GLY A 136 -29.96 -19.18 23.11
CA GLY A 136 -29.58 -20.60 23.24
C GLY A 136 -28.24 -20.81 23.94
N THR A 137 -27.91 -22.08 24.24
CA THR A 137 -26.61 -22.50 24.74
C THR A 137 -25.51 -22.14 23.71
N ARG A 138 -24.35 -21.65 24.18
CA ARG A 138 -23.19 -21.35 23.34
C ARG A 138 -21.90 -21.86 23.95
N LEU A 139 -20.95 -22.23 23.12
CA LEU A 139 -19.58 -22.50 23.53
C LEU A 139 -18.88 -21.18 23.86
N VAL A 140 -18.24 -21.10 25.02
CA VAL A 140 -17.49 -19.94 25.47
C VAL A 140 -15.99 -20.19 25.25
N ARG A 141 -15.51 -21.41 25.62
CA ARG A 141 -14.10 -21.75 25.62
C ARG A 141 -13.91 -23.25 25.50
N VAL A 142 -12.80 -23.64 24.86
CA VAL A 142 -12.30 -25.01 24.83
C VAL A 142 -10.95 -25.01 25.53
N ASP A 143 -10.83 -25.73 26.62
CA ASP A 143 -9.59 -25.91 27.38
C ASP A 143 -9.21 -27.39 27.42
N GLY A 144 -8.05 -27.72 27.98
CA GLY A 144 -7.66 -29.11 28.24
C GLY A 144 -6.21 -29.39 27.95
N GLU A 145 -5.89 -30.67 27.90
CA GLU A 145 -4.53 -31.17 27.73
C GLU A 145 -4.48 -32.28 26.65
N GLY A 146 -3.30 -32.49 26.05
CA GLY A 146 -3.08 -33.57 25.08
C GLY A 146 -3.60 -33.28 23.66
N PHE A 147 -4.01 -32.05 23.36
CA PHE A 147 -4.39 -31.61 22.03
C PHE A 147 -3.99 -30.14 21.76
N ASP A 148 -3.94 -29.77 20.49
CA ASP A 148 -3.77 -28.38 20.05
C ASP A 148 -4.65 -28.05 18.84
N GLN A 149 -4.62 -26.81 18.39
CA GLN A 149 -5.30 -26.28 17.18
C GLN A 149 -6.77 -26.71 17.07
N ALA A 150 -7.49 -26.69 18.20
CA ALA A 150 -8.91 -26.99 18.19
C ALA A 150 -9.70 -25.89 17.44
N SER A 151 -10.41 -26.30 16.39
CA SER A 151 -11.29 -25.46 15.60
C SER A 151 -12.74 -25.92 15.71
N VAL A 152 -13.69 -24.98 15.76
CA VAL A 152 -15.12 -25.28 15.92
C VAL A 152 -15.91 -24.92 14.66
N ALA A 153 -16.92 -25.70 14.33
CA ALA A 153 -17.79 -25.42 13.21
C ALA A 153 -18.69 -24.21 13.48
N SER A 154 -19.20 -24.10 14.70
CA SER A 154 -19.99 -22.98 15.21
C SER A 154 -19.85 -22.92 16.72
N TYR A 155 -19.90 -21.74 17.29
CA TYR A 155 -19.95 -21.54 18.74
C TYR A 155 -21.33 -21.87 19.33
N ARG A 156 -22.34 -22.10 18.49
CA ARG A 156 -23.66 -22.53 18.93
C ARG A 156 -23.92 -23.97 18.52
N PRO A 157 -24.41 -24.81 19.43
CA PRO A 157 -24.87 -26.17 19.08
C PRO A 157 -25.97 -26.10 18.03
N ASP A 158 -25.86 -26.87 16.98
CA ASP A 158 -26.90 -27.10 15.99
C ASP A 158 -27.64 -28.39 16.34
N ALA A 159 -28.97 -28.30 16.54
CA ALA A 159 -29.79 -29.42 17.02
C ALA A 159 -29.17 -30.17 18.23
N GLY A 160 -28.59 -29.43 19.16
CA GLY A 160 -27.91 -29.98 20.35
C GLY A 160 -26.52 -30.57 20.10
N ARG A 161 -26.01 -30.46 18.87
CA ARG A 161 -24.69 -30.97 18.48
C ARG A 161 -23.68 -29.84 18.36
N LEU A 162 -22.48 -30.06 18.93
CA LEU A 162 -21.32 -29.20 18.75
C LEU A 162 -20.25 -30.02 17.98
N VAL A 163 -19.70 -29.44 16.93
CA VAL A 163 -18.65 -30.05 16.11
C VAL A 163 -17.37 -29.28 16.31
N LEU A 164 -16.35 -29.95 16.81
CA LEU A 164 -15.00 -29.43 16.93
C LEU A 164 -14.01 -30.50 16.46
N ALA A 165 -12.86 -30.07 15.97
CA ALA A 165 -11.76 -30.95 15.59
C ALA A 165 -10.43 -30.29 15.97
N GLY A 166 -9.40 -31.08 16.25
CA GLY A 166 -8.08 -30.65 16.68
C GLY A 166 -7.05 -31.72 16.46
N HIS A 167 -5.80 -31.44 16.81
CA HIS A 167 -4.70 -32.41 16.75
C HIS A 167 -4.41 -32.99 18.12
N PHE A 168 -4.18 -34.28 18.17
CA PHE A 168 -3.63 -34.91 19.36
C PHE A 168 -2.13 -34.60 19.48
N THR A 169 -1.71 -34.12 20.64
CA THR A 169 -0.29 -33.92 21.00
C THR A 169 0.20 -35.04 21.94
N ALA A 170 -0.73 -35.87 22.44
CA ALA A 170 -0.46 -37.02 23.31
C ALA A 170 -1.39 -38.20 22.97
N ALA A 171 -1.10 -39.40 23.50
CA ALA A 171 -1.94 -40.58 23.30
C ALA A 171 -3.36 -40.44 23.88
N ARG A 172 -3.56 -39.52 24.80
CA ARG A 172 -4.86 -39.17 25.37
C ARG A 172 -5.01 -37.66 25.41
N ALA A 173 -6.22 -37.18 25.19
CA ALA A 173 -6.57 -35.77 25.35
C ALA A 173 -7.78 -35.64 26.27
N ARG A 174 -7.71 -34.65 27.16
CA ARG A 174 -8.81 -34.17 27.96
C ARG A 174 -9.28 -32.84 27.39
N VAL A 175 -10.54 -32.80 26.95
CA VAL A 175 -11.16 -31.60 26.37
C VAL A 175 -12.23 -31.11 27.31
N ASP A 176 -12.03 -29.93 27.89
CA ASP A 176 -12.96 -29.25 28.79
C ASP A 176 -13.72 -28.16 28.01
N LEU A 177 -15.01 -28.34 27.78
CA LEU A 177 -15.89 -27.40 27.12
C LEU A 177 -16.59 -26.54 28.18
N VAL A 178 -16.38 -25.25 28.12
CA VAL A 178 -17.13 -24.26 28.89
C VAL A 178 -18.23 -23.68 28.00
N LEU A 179 -19.47 -23.97 28.34
CA LEU A 179 -20.64 -23.43 27.63
C LEU A 179 -21.38 -22.43 28.55
N ALA A 180 -22.10 -21.51 27.97
CA ALA A 180 -23.07 -20.67 28.68
C ALA A 180 -24.46 -21.06 28.22
N ALA A 181 -25.35 -21.33 29.20
CA ALA A 181 -26.79 -21.49 28.93
C ALA A 181 -27.40 -20.15 28.48
N GLY A 182 -28.67 -20.18 28.04
CA GLY A 182 -29.38 -18.98 27.60
C GLY A 182 -29.53 -17.90 28.67
N ASP A 183 -29.54 -18.28 29.94
CA ASP A 183 -29.54 -17.37 31.09
C ASP A 183 -28.16 -16.92 31.55
N GLY A 184 -27.11 -17.32 30.82
CA GLY A 184 -25.72 -17.02 31.17
C GLY A 184 -25.07 -18.00 32.16
N THR A 185 -25.82 -18.99 32.67
CA THR A 185 -25.29 -20.00 33.60
C THR A 185 -24.20 -20.83 32.93
N PRO A 186 -23.01 -20.96 33.53
CA PRO A 186 -21.92 -21.76 32.95
C PRO A 186 -22.26 -23.25 33.06
N LEU A 187 -22.05 -23.95 31.94
CA LEU A 187 -22.16 -25.40 31.84
C LEU A 187 -20.80 -25.98 31.47
N HIS A 188 -20.32 -26.96 32.22
CA HIS A 188 -19.06 -27.61 31.95
C HIS A 188 -19.27 -29.01 31.39
N ARG A 189 -18.52 -29.40 30.38
CA ARG A 189 -18.49 -30.73 29.80
C ARG A 189 -17.04 -31.12 29.59
N THR A 190 -16.62 -32.24 30.19
CA THR A 190 -15.30 -32.85 30.00
C THR A 190 -15.43 -34.09 29.12
N LEU A 191 -14.58 -34.20 28.14
CA LEU A 191 -14.45 -35.33 27.24
C LEU A 191 -13.05 -35.91 27.36
N GLU A 192 -12.96 -37.24 27.58
CA GLU A 192 -11.71 -38.01 27.53
C GLU A 192 -11.63 -38.68 26.17
N LEU A 193 -10.61 -38.35 25.40
CA LEU A 193 -10.40 -38.85 24.05
C LEU A 193 -9.09 -39.66 23.99
N GLN A 194 -9.08 -40.71 23.18
CA GLN A 194 -7.86 -41.48 22.87
C GLN A 194 -7.46 -41.21 21.42
N ALA A 195 -6.18 -40.99 21.22
CA ALA A 195 -5.64 -40.86 19.86
C ALA A 195 -5.85 -42.20 19.13
N PRO A 196 -6.33 -42.21 17.89
CA PRO A 196 -6.38 -43.40 17.08
C PRO A 196 -4.97 -43.97 16.90
N PRO A 197 -4.81 -45.30 16.67
CA PRO A 197 -3.52 -45.86 16.29
C PRO A 197 -2.97 -45.09 15.09
N ALA A 198 -1.64 -44.84 15.09
CA ALA A 198 -1.00 -44.12 14.03
C ALA A 198 -1.36 -44.73 12.67
N ALA A 199 -2.08 -44.03 11.85
CA ALA A 199 -2.42 -44.49 10.51
C ALA A 199 -1.14 -44.54 9.67
N THR A 200 -0.84 -45.74 9.14
CA THR A 200 0.23 -45.91 8.16
C THR A 200 -0.23 -45.42 6.81
N GLY A 201 -0.25 -44.11 6.61
CA GLY A 201 -0.64 -43.47 5.35
C GLY A 201 -0.80 -41.98 5.52
N ALA A 202 -0.61 -41.25 4.41
CA ALA A 202 -0.63 -39.81 4.39
C ALA A 202 -1.84 -39.18 5.11
N ASP A 203 -1.66 -37.97 5.62
CA ASP A 203 -2.60 -37.08 6.35
C ASP A 203 -3.96 -36.79 5.62
N THR A 204 -4.45 -37.67 4.78
CA THR A 204 -5.60 -37.50 3.90
C THR A 204 -6.89 -38.12 4.41
N GLY A 205 -6.92 -38.51 5.70
CA GLY A 205 -8.15 -39.05 6.31
C GLY A 205 -9.26 -37.98 6.37
N PHE A 206 -10.51 -38.46 6.26
CA PHE A 206 -11.71 -37.61 6.31
C PHE A 206 -11.71 -36.64 7.51
N VAL A 207 -11.23 -37.06 8.67
CA VAL A 207 -11.16 -36.25 9.89
C VAL A 207 -10.15 -35.11 9.73
N ALA A 208 -8.97 -35.38 9.14
CA ALA A 208 -7.94 -34.39 8.87
C ALA A 208 -8.43 -33.32 7.87
N GLN A 209 -9.10 -33.76 6.79
CA GLN A 209 -9.73 -32.82 5.85
C GLN A 209 -10.83 -31.99 6.52
N ARG A 210 -11.64 -32.60 7.41
CA ARG A 210 -12.68 -31.88 8.13
C ARG A 210 -12.10 -30.82 9.06
N TRP A 211 -11.03 -31.17 9.81
CA TRP A 211 -10.30 -30.21 10.64
C TRP A 211 -9.73 -29.08 9.80
N ALA A 212 -9.03 -29.40 8.70
CA ALA A 212 -8.43 -28.38 7.84
C ALA A 212 -9.48 -27.41 7.27
N ARG A 213 -10.67 -27.92 6.90
CA ARG A 213 -11.78 -27.08 6.44
C ARG A 213 -12.30 -26.16 7.54
N LEU A 214 -12.49 -26.66 8.77
CA LEU A 214 -12.90 -25.85 9.91
C LEU A 214 -11.83 -24.78 10.23
N ARG A 215 -10.55 -25.15 10.12
CA ARG A 215 -9.45 -24.20 10.34
C ARG A 215 -9.39 -23.14 9.26
N VAL A 216 -9.55 -23.51 7.99
CA VAL A 216 -9.65 -22.54 6.87
C VAL A 216 -10.84 -21.61 7.08
N ASP A 217 -12.02 -22.12 7.43
CA ASP A 217 -13.20 -21.28 7.71
C ASP A 217 -12.94 -20.29 8.86
N GLU A 218 -12.14 -20.66 9.84
CA GLU A 218 -11.73 -19.79 10.94
C GLU A 218 -10.77 -18.69 10.47
N LEU A 219 -9.76 -19.05 9.68
CA LEU A 219 -8.76 -18.14 9.15
C LEU A 219 -9.33 -17.17 8.13
N LEU A 220 -10.33 -17.60 7.35
CA LEU A 220 -11.06 -16.76 6.40
C LEU A 220 -11.85 -15.62 7.07
N ALA A 221 -11.96 -15.60 8.39
CA ALA A 221 -12.45 -14.42 9.10
C ALA A 221 -11.50 -13.21 8.96
N GLN A 222 -10.19 -13.47 8.77
CA GLN A 222 -9.17 -12.43 8.58
C GLN A 222 -8.13 -12.90 7.55
N PRO A 223 -8.51 -13.03 6.26
CA PRO A 223 -7.69 -13.68 5.25
C PRO A 223 -6.34 -12.99 5.05
N GLU A 224 -6.29 -11.67 5.14
CA GLU A 224 -5.06 -10.88 4.97
C GLU A 224 -3.96 -11.24 5.98
N LEU A 225 -4.33 -11.59 7.21
CA LEU A 225 -3.38 -11.98 8.25
C LEU A 225 -2.92 -13.43 8.12
N HIS A 226 -3.73 -14.27 7.48
CA HIS A 226 -3.56 -15.72 7.50
C HIS A 226 -3.37 -16.32 6.10
N ARG A 227 -3.09 -15.48 5.08
CA ARG A 227 -2.95 -15.89 3.69
C ARG A 227 -2.01 -17.10 3.52
N SER A 228 -0.84 -17.07 4.14
CA SER A 228 0.14 -18.17 4.05
C SER A 228 -0.36 -19.47 4.69
N GLU A 229 -1.06 -19.39 5.83
CA GLU A 229 -1.63 -20.55 6.50
C GLU A 229 -2.82 -21.13 5.71
N ILE A 230 -3.68 -20.25 5.16
CA ILE A 230 -4.80 -20.64 4.28
C ILE A 230 -4.27 -21.37 3.03
N THR A 231 -3.25 -20.78 2.37
CA THR A 231 -2.60 -21.40 1.20
C THR A 231 -1.98 -22.76 1.54
N ALA A 232 -1.26 -22.86 2.67
CA ALA A 232 -0.63 -24.10 3.10
C ALA A 232 -1.68 -25.20 3.39
N LEU A 233 -2.76 -24.86 4.09
CA LEU A 233 -3.85 -25.80 4.37
C LEU A 233 -4.62 -26.18 3.10
N GLY A 234 -4.94 -25.21 2.25
CA GLY A 234 -5.62 -25.46 0.98
C GLY A 234 -4.82 -26.41 0.09
N SER A 235 -3.54 -26.16 -0.08
CA SER A 235 -2.63 -26.99 -0.88
C SER A 235 -2.41 -28.38 -0.27
N ARG A 236 -2.21 -28.47 1.06
CA ARG A 236 -1.96 -29.73 1.75
C ARG A 236 -3.16 -30.67 1.73
N PHE A 237 -4.36 -30.15 1.94
CA PHE A 237 -5.58 -30.95 2.10
C PHE A 237 -6.50 -30.92 0.86
N GLY A 238 -6.07 -30.30 -0.25
CA GLY A 238 -6.87 -30.19 -1.47
C GLY A 238 -8.17 -29.42 -1.28
N ILE A 239 -8.13 -28.35 -0.48
CA ILE A 239 -9.29 -27.49 -0.20
C ILE A 239 -9.21 -26.26 -1.11
N VAL A 240 -10.27 -26.02 -1.88
CA VAL A 240 -10.42 -24.77 -2.64
C VAL A 240 -10.71 -23.63 -1.66
N THR A 241 -9.90 -22.59 -1.74
CA THR A 241 -9.99 -21.37 -0.93
C THR A 241 -9.84 -20.15 -1.86
N PRO A 242 -10.05 -18.91 -1.40
CA PRO A 242 -9.71 -17.73 -2.21
C PRO A 242 -8.24 -17.68 -2.64
N GLU A 243 -7.34 -18.34 -1.90
CA GLU A 243 -5.89 -18.37 -2.15
C GLU A 243 -5.44 -19.63 -2.91
N THR A 244 -6.33 -20.63 -3.11
CA THR A 244 -5.99 -21.90 -3.76
C THR A 244 -7.09 -22.36 -4.68
N SER A 245 -6.72 -22.94 -5.82
CA SER A 245 -7.64 -23.58 -6.78
C SER A 245 -7.23 -25.02 -7.02
N LEU A 246 -8.18 -25.83 -7.47
CA LEU A 246 -7.87 -27.17 -8.00
C LEU A 246 -7.40 -27.02 -9.43
N ILE A 247 -6.20 -27.50 -9.73
CA ILE A 247 -5.62 -27.52 -11.05
C ILE A 247 -5.17 -28.96 -11.38
N VAL A 248 -5.38 -29.37 -12.62
CA VAL A 248 -4.85 -30.62 -13.14
C VAL A 248 -3.56 -30.30 -13.87
N LEU A 249 -2.46 -30.88 -13.43
CA LEU A 249 -1.12 -30.70 -13.99
C LEU A 249 -0.62 -32.03 -14.52
N GLU A 250 -0.21 -32.06 -15.79
CA GLU A 250 0.25 -33.26 -16.46
C GLU A 250 1.73 -33.20 -16.85
N THR A 251 2.25 -31.98 -17.05
CA THR A 251 3.63 -31.78 -17.52
C THR A 251 4.56 -31.21 -16.44
N LEU A 252 5.86 -31.46 -16.60
CA LEU A 252 6.88 -30.87 -15.72
C LEU A 252 6.83 -29.35 -15.73
N GLU A 253 6.58 -28.75 -16.91
CA GLU A 253 6.50 -27.31 -17.09
C GLU A 253 5.32 -26.71 -16.31
N ASP A 254 4.20 -27.41 -16.24
CA ASP A 254 3.05 -26.97 -15.44
C ASP A 254 3.39 -26.98 -13.96
N TYR A 255 4.00 -28.07 -13.45
CA TYR A 255 4.45 -28.12 -12.06
C TYR A 255 5.48 -27.04 -11.72
N GLN A 256 6.38 -26.72 -12.65
CA GLN A 256 7.35 -25.64 -12.49
C GLN A 256 6.70 -24.26 -12.52
N ARG A 257 5.74 -24.03 -13.43
CA ARG A 257 5.01 -22.77 -13.59
C ARG A 257 4.27 -22.38 -12.32
N TYR A 258 3.67 -23.37 -11.64
CA TYR A 258 2.88 -23.13 -10.44
C TYR A 258 3.66 -23.40 -9.15
N ASP A 259 4.96 -23.71 -9.23
CA ASP A 259 5.85 -24.12 -8.12
C ASP A 259 5.23 -25.22 -7.23
N LEU A 260 4.49 -26.13 -7.85
CA LEU A 260 3.87 -27.26 -7.18
C LEU A 260 4.76 -28.48 -7.27
N VAL A 261 4.77 -29.24 -6.17
CA VAL A 261 5.57 -30.44 -6.06
C VAL A 261 4.82 -31.63 -6.63
N PRO A 262 5.32 -32.31 -7.69
CA PRO A 262 4.68 -33.50 -8.23
C PRO A 262 4.57 -34.64 -7.22
N PRO A 263 3.58 -35.53 -7.35
CA PRO A 263 3.53 -36.76 -6.57
C PRO A 263 4.78 -37.64 -6.82
N PRO A 264 5.10 -38.55 -5.90
CA PRO A 264 6.24 -39.46 -6.09
C PRO A 264 6.19 -40.22 -7.43
N GLY A 265 7.30 -40.20 -8.18
CA GLY A 265 7.43 -40.81 -9.49
C GLY A 265 8.42 -40.08 -10.39
N PRO A 266 8.50 -40.46 -11.67
CA PRO A 266 9.46 -39.86 -12.63
C PRO A 266 9.36 -38.34 -12.77
N LEU A 267 8.15 -37.76 -12.72
CA LEU A 267 7.93 -36.33 -12.75
C LEU A 267 8.54 -35.62 -11.54
N ARG A 268 8.47 -36.27 -10.37
CA ARG A 268 9.08 -35.75 -9.14
C ARG A 268 10.60 -35.72 -9.24
N GLU A 269 11.21 -36.76 -9.74
CA GLU A 269 12.67 -36.81 -9.94
C GLU A 269 13.14 -35.73 -10.94
N ALA A 270 12.40 -35.58 -12.04
CA ALA A 270 12.67 -34.53 -13.03
C ALA A 270 12.52 -33.12 -12.43
N TRP A 271 11.49 -32.90 -11.61
CA TRP A 271 11.24 -31.64 -10.93
C TRP A 271 12.33 -31.32 -9.89
N ASP A 272 12.73 -32.31 -9.04
CA ASP A 272 13.80 -32.14 -8.06
C ASP A 272 15.14 -31.82 -8.76
N ASN A 273 15.42 -32.45 -9.92
CA ASN A 273 16.60 -32.16 -10.72
C ASN A 273 16.54 -30.73 -11.31
N ALA A 274 15.43 -30.38 -11.92
CA ALA A 274 15.22 -29.03 -12.48
C ALA A 274 15.32 -27.94 -11.40
N ARG A 275 14.78 -28.20 -10.21
CA ARG A 275 14.89 -27.28 -9.07
C ARG A 275 16.32 -27.11 -8.57
N ARG A 276 17.12 -28.18 -8.54
CA ARG A 276 18.56 -28.08 -8.24
C ARG A 276 19.32 -27.25 -9.27
N VAL A 277 19.06 -27.48 -10.56
CA VAL A 277 19.66 -26.67 -11.63
C VAL A 277 19.23 -25.20 -11.52
N ALA A 278 17.94 -24.95 -11.30
CA ALA A 278 17.41 -23.61 -11.13
C ALA A 278 17.99 -22.90 -9.89
N SER A 279 18.17 -23.61 -8.77
CA SER A 279 18.77 -23.05 -7.54
C SER A 279 20.24 -22.69 -7.77
N THR A 280 21.00 -23.53 -8.46
CA THR A 280 22.41 -23.26 -8.83
C THR A 280 22.49 -22.05 -9.77
N ALA A 281 21.61 -22.00 -10.77
CA ALA A 281 21.54 -20.87 -11.69
C ALA A 281 21.10 -19.56 -10.99
N ARG A 282 20.20 -19.65 -9.99
CA ARG A 282 19.81 -18.50 -9.17
C ARG A 282 20.98 -18.02 -8.32
N ALA A 283 21.72 -18.90 -7.66
CA ALA A 283 22.90 -18.55 -6.88
C ALA A 283 23.98 -17.88 -7.76
N ALA A 284 24.23 -18.41 -8.96
CA ALA A 284 25.17 -17.81 -9.92
C ALA A 284 24.72 -16.41 -10.35
N ARG A 285 23.42 -16.22 -10.68
CA ARG A 285 22.86 -14.91 -11.03
C ARG A 285 22.96 -13.92 -9.87
N SER A 286 22.66 -14.35 -8.64
CA SER A 286 22.81 -13.49 -7.46
C SER A 286 24.25 -13.07 -7.22
N ALA A 287 25.22 -13.98 -7.40
CA ALA A 287 26.64 -13.65 -7.29
C ALA A 287 27.11 -12.68 -8.39
N GLN A 288 26.62 -12.87 -9.62
CA GLN A 288 26.88 -11.96 -10.74
C GLN A 288 26.25 -10.58 -10.48
N HIS A 289 25.01 -10.53 -10.02
CA HIS A 289 24.33 -9.28 -9.66
C HIS A 289 25.10 -8.55 -8.54
N LEU A 290 25.48 -9.25 -7.47
CA LEU A 290 26.27 -8.67 -6.39
C LEU A 290 27.60 -8.07 -6.91
N SER A 291 28.28 -8.77 -7.81
CA SER A 291 29.51 -8.27 -8.40
C SER A 291 29.27 -7.00 -9.22
N ALA A 292 28.22 -6.97 -10.03
CA ALA A 292 27.81 -5.80 -10.80
C ALA A 292 27.39 -4.63 -9.89
N LEU A 293 26.67 -4.90 -8.80
CA LEU A 293 26.30 -3.90 -7.80
C LEU A 293 27.55 -3.29 -7.14
N VAL A 294 28.54 -4.12 -6.76
CA VAL A 294 29.80 -3.65 -6.19
C VAL A 294 30.53 -2.71 -7.16
N GLU A 295 30.60 -3.05 -8.44
CA GLU A 295 31.26 -2.18 -9.44
C GLU A 295 30.51 -0.84 -9.62
N ARG A 296 29.18 -0.88 -9.68
CA ARG A 296 28.38 0.36 -9.78
C ARG A 296 28.50 1.20 -8.50
N TRP A 297 28.50 0.57 -7.32
CA TRP A 297 28.72 1.27 -6.07
C TRP A 297 30.10 1.92 -5.97
N ARG A 298 31.15 1.25 -6.44
CA ARG A 298 32.49 1.83 -6.57
C ARG A 298 32.49 3.07 -7.46
N ALA A 299 31.75 3.05 -8.56
CA ALA A 299 31.64 4.22 -9.44
C ALA A 299 30.95 5.40 -8.74
N VAL A 300 29.94 5.14 -7.90
CA VAL A 300 29.29 6.17 -7.06
C VAL A 300 30.26 6.70 -6.00
N GLN A 301 31.02 5.81 -5.35
CA GLN A 301 32.05 6.21 -4.38
C GLN A 301 33.14 7.08 -5.04
N ALA A 302 33.62 6.68 -6.22
CA ALA A 302 34.61 7.46 -6.97
C ALA A 302 34.10 8.84 -7.37
N TRP A 303 32.81 8.96 -7.75
CA TRP A 303 32.19 10.27 -7.96
C TRP A 303 32.16 11.06 -6.65
N TRP A 304 31.76 10.46 -5.55
CA TRP A 304 31.66 11.12 -4.24
C TRP A 304 33.03 11.55 -3.71
N ASP A 305 34.08 10.76 -3.92
CA ASP A 305 35.46 11.07 -3.51
C ASP A 305 36.10 12.21 -4.33
N ARG A 306 35.55 12.49 -5.51
CA ARG A 306 36.04 13.55 -6.39
C ARG A 306 35.70 14.93 -5.86
N ASP A 307 36.66 15.85 -5.92
CA ASP A 307 36.42 17.27 -5.70
C ASP A 307 35.98 17.96 -7.00
N PHE A 308 34.94 18.75 -6.91
CA PHE A 308 34.36 19.49 -8.01
C PHE A 308 34.52 20.99 -7.79
N PRO A 309 34.83 21.80 -8.85
CA PRO A 309 34.97 23.23 -8.74
C PRO A 309 33.62 23.87 -8.37
N LYS A 310 33.65 24.94 -7.55
CA LYS A 310 32.46 25.65 -7.09
C LYS A 310 32.35 27.07 -7.66
N ASP A 311 33.30 27.48 -8.47
CA ASP A 311 33.37 28.83 -9.04
C ASP A 311 32.39 29.01 -10.19
N LYS A 312 31.81 30.20 -10.30
CA LYS A 312 30.99 30.61 -11.44
C LYS A 312 31.89 30.83 -12.67
N VAL A 313 31.58 30.17 -13.77
CA VAL A 313 32.33 30.31 -15.04
C VAL A 313 31.54 31.21 -15.99
N ALA A 314 32.26 32.06 -16.73
CA ALA A 314 31.64 32.88 -17.76
C ALA A 314 31.02 32.02 -18.88
N PRO A 315 29.86 32.38 -19.43
CA PRO A 315 29.10 31.57 -20.40
C PRO A 315 29.89 31.10 -21.62
N GLN A 316 30.92 31.85 -22.04
CA GLN A 316 31.77 31.51 -23.18
C GLN A 316 32.66 30.27 -22.98
N GLN A 317 33.01 29.92 -21.74
CA GLN A 317 33.80 28.72 -21.44
C GLN A 317 32.95 27.45 -21.35
N ILE A 318 31.69 27.57 -21.06
CA ILE A 318 30.75 26.45 -21.02
C ILE A 318 30.51 25.90 -22.43
N ALA A 319 30.31 26.80 -23.41
CA ALA A 319 30.10 26.41 -24.81
C ALA A 319 31.33 25.69 -25.41
N GLN A 320 32.55 26.10 -25.04
CA GLN A 320 33.79 25.44 -25.50
C GLN A 320 34.01 24.07 -24.84
N ALA A 321 33.63 23.88 -23.58
CA ALA A 321 33.74 22.59 -22.88
C ALA A 321 32.74 21.57 -23.44
N GLN A 322 31.55 21.99 -23.81
CA GLN A 322 30.52 21.15 -24.43
C GLN A 322 30.89 20.73 -25.86
N LEU A 323 31.51 21.61 -26.63
CA LEU A 323 32.05 21.30 -27.98
C LEU A 323 33.25 20.34 -27.90
N GLY A 324 34.15 20.51 -26.93
CA GLY A 324 35.30 19.62 -26.71
C GLY A 324 34.92 18.21 -26.28
N GLY A 325 33.86 18.08 -25.47
CA GLY A 325 33.31 16.78 -25.03
C GLY A 325 32.65 15.99 -26.17
N SER A 326 32.03 16.69 -27.12
CA SER A 326 31.38 16.08 -28.29
C SER A 326 32.40 15.49 -29.27
N VAL A 327 33.54 16.16 -29.48
CA VAL A 327 34.61 15.70 -30.40
C VAL A 327 35.37 14.50 -29.83
N ALA A 328 35.57 14.42 -28.51
CA ALA A 328 36.23 13.27 -27.86
C ALA A 328 35.34 11.99 -27.89
N ARG A 329 34.01 12.13 -27.93
CA ARG A 329 33.06 11.00 -27.99
C ARG A 329 32.97 10.36 -29.39
N MET A 330 33.27 11.10 -30.45
CA MET A 330 33.28 10.57 -31.83
C MET A 330 34.52 9.74 -32.18
N ALA A 331 35.59 9.78 -31.37
CA ALA A 331 36.84 9.09 -31.66
C ALA A 331 36.97 7.69 -31.00
N ALA A 332 35.98 7.20 -30.25
CA ALA A 332 36.13 5.97 -29.46
C ALA A 332 34.99 4.95 -29.66
N ALA A 333 34.47 4.76 -30.87
CA ALA A 333 33.54 3.67 -31.17
C ALA A 333 34.27 2.57 -32.02
N PRO A 334 34.45 1.34 -31.50
CA PRO A 334 34.88 0.24 -32.33
C PRO A 334 33.71 -0.26 -33.18
N THR A 335 33.90 -0.28 -34.49
CA THR A 335 32.97 -0.88 -35.48
C THR A 335 32.87 -2.38 -35.24
N MET A 336 31.71 -2.83 -34.77
CA MET A 336 31.32 -4.23 -34.82
C MET A 336 30.41 -4.46 -36.03
N ALA A 337 30.80 -5.37 -36.88
CA ALA A 337 30.05 -5.74 -38.08
C ALA A 337 28.78 -6.47 -37.75
N THR A 338 27.65 -6.00 -38.31
CA THR A 338 26.35 -6.68 -38.29
C THR A 338 26.25 -7.67 -39.45
N PRO A 339 25.71 -8.88 -39.23
CA PRO A 339 25.33 -9.76 -40.35
C PRO A 339 23.99 -9.30 -40.94
N ALA A 340 23.95 -9.23 -42.28
CA ALA A 340 22.81 -8.83 -43.06
C ALA A 340 21.67 -9.88 -42.99
N MET A 341 20.48 -9.44 -42.64
CA MET A 341 19.24 -10.16 -42.89
C MET A 341 18.46 -9.51 -44.05
N ALA A 342 17.93 -10.34 -44.93
CA ALA A 342 17.21 -9.96 -46.14
C ALA A 342 15.84 -9.32 -45.86
N PRO A 343 15.33 -8.43 -46.75
CA PRO A 343 14.07 -7.72 -46.55
C PRO A 343 12.84 -8.53 -46.90
N PRO A 344 11.70 -8.37 -46.21
CA PRO A 344 10.41 -8.87 -46.68
C PRO A 344 9.76 -7.90 -47.67
N ALA A 345 8.98 -8.46 -48.57
CA ALA A 345 8.31 -7.81 -49.70
C ALA A 345 7.17 -6.86 -49.29
N PRO A 346 6.80 -5.87 -50.14
CA PRO A 346 5.85 -4.83 -49.79
C PRO A 346 4.39 -5.25 -50.01
N MET A 347 3.52 -4.93 -49.06
CA MET A 347 2.07 -4.87 -49.32
C MET A 347 1.64 -3.41 -49.46
N ALA A 348 0.90 -3.16 -50.52
CA ALA A 348 0.32 -1.86 -50.86
C ALA A 348 -0.87 -1.52 -49.97
N ALA A 349 -0.98 -0.27 -49.56
CA ALA A 349 -2.23 0.33 -49.09
C ALA A 349 -2.29 1.80 -49.47
N ASP A 350 -3.44 2.17 -49.97
CA ASP A 350 -3.81 3.46 -50.56
C ASP A 350 -3.69 4.63 -49.53
N ALA A 351 -3.13 5.72 -50.01
CA ALA A 351 -3.07 6.99 -49.30
C ALA A 351 -3.99 8.02 -49.93
N ALA A 352 -4.85 8.64 -49.14
CA ALA A 352 -5.53 9.88 -49.48
C ALA A 352 -4.93 11.04 -48.66
N PRO A 353 -4.79 12.24 -49.21
CA PRO A 353 -3.95 13.30 -48.65
C PRO A 353 -4.69 14.17 -47.66
N LEU A 354 -4.07 14.42 -46.51
CA LEU A 354 -4.48 15.45 -45.57
C LEU A 354 -3.70 16.76 -45.79
N ARG A 355 -4.47 17.82 -45.90
CA ARG A 355 -4.03 19.17 -46.19
C ARG A 355 -3.20 19.75 -45.06
N GLU A 356 -2.11 20.38 -45.44
CA GLU A 356 -1.35 21.35 -44.61
C GLU A 356 -2.25 22.50 -44.16
N ARG A 357 -2.28 22.78 -42.86
CA ARG A 357 -2.69 24.07 -42.30
C ARG A 357 -1.51 24.70 -41.58
N SER A 358 -1.19 25.87 -42.05
CA SER A 358 -0.20 26.84 -41.66
C SER A 358 -0.09 27.06 -40.15
N MET A 359 1.14 26.90 -39.64
CA MET A 359 1.57 27.43 -38.35
C MET A 359 1.88 28.93 -38.48
N ALA A 360 0.94 29.77 -38.12
CA ALA A 360 1.18 31.17 -37.77
C ALA A 360 0.06 31.57 -36.82
N ASP A 361 0.39 31.89 -35.59
CA ASP A 361 -0.36 32.56 -34.52
C ASP A 361 -0.38 31.82 -33.17
N ALA A 362 0.82 31.60 -32.60
CA ALA A 362 0.95 31.28 -31.18
C ALA A 362 2.24 31.86 -30.56
N GLU A 363 2.65 33.05 -31.01
CA GLU A 363 3.67 33.85 -30.31
C GLU A 363 3.05 35.13 -29.83
N THR A 364 2.37 35.13 -28.71
CA THR A 364 2.19 36.32 -27.86
C THR A 364 1.38 36.02 -26.60
N ARG A 365 1.94 35.21 -25.68
CA ARG A 365 1.47 35.22 -24.27
C ARG A 365 2.43 34.50 -23.32
N ALA A 366 3.65 34.95 -23.25
CA ALA A 366 4.56 34.58 -22.16
C ALA A 366 5.58 35.69 -21.95
N SER A 367 5.21 36.72 -21.28
CA SER A 367 6.17 37.60 -20.60
C SER A 367 5.43 38.56 -19.67
N ARG A 368 5.31 38.13 -18.42
CA ARG A 368 5.21 39.08 -17.30
C ARG A 368 6.24 38.68 -16.25
N PRO A 369 7.07 39.62 -15.77
CA PRO A 369 8.25 39.32 -14.98
C PRO A 369 7.91 39.07 -13.52
N ALA A 370 8.55 38.06 -12.94
CA ALA A 370 8.62 37.76 -11.50
C ALA A 370 9.56 38.77 -10.80
N ALA A 371 9.18 40.05 -10.74
CA ALA A 371 10.05 41.10 -10.19
C ALA A 371 9.52 41.81 -8.92
N ASP A 372 8.44 41.38 -8.30
CA ASP A 372 7.84 42.11 -7.16
C ASP A 372 7.78 41.36 -5.80
N LEU A 373 8.49 40.27 -5.62
CA LEU A 373 8.56 39.56 -4.31
C LEU A 373 9.88 39.72 -3.54
N ALA A 374 10.78 40.59 -4.00
CA ALA A 374 12.10 40.75 -3.41
C ALA A 374 12.29 42.01 -2.57
N LYS A 375 11.28 42.54 -1.87
CA LYS A 375 11.49 43.60 -0.86
C LYS A 375 10.61 43.43 0.37
N LYS A 376 11.01 42.51 1.27
CA LYS A 376 10.72 42.67 2.71
C LYS A 376 11.95 42.22 3.50
N LYS A 377 12.58 43.19 4.16
CA LYS A 377 13.80 43.08 4.97
C LYS A 377 13.70 42.01 6.06
N ALA A 378 14.75 41.18 6.15
CA ALA A 378 15.01 40.27 7.22
C ALA A 378 15.56 41.00 8.46
N ALA A 379 15.12 40.57 9.64
CA ALA A 379 15.76 40.82 10.91
C ALA A 379 16.36 39.51 11.43
N ASP A 380 17.53 39.61 12.03
CA ASP A 380 18.44 38.54 12.44
C ASP A 380 17.86 37.46 13.34
N ALA A 381 18.25 36.21 13.08
CA ALA A 381 18.33 35.11 14.03
C ALA A 381 19.30 34.02 13.51
N PRO A 382 19.93 33.18 14.38
CA PRO A 382 21.17 32.49 14.11
C PRO A 382 21.05 31.32 13.13
N SER A 383 22.13 31.07 12.42
CA SER A 383 22.37 30.09 11.37
C SER A 383 22.01 28.65 11.74
N SER A 384 20.83 28.24 11.32
CA SER A 384 20.53 26.87 10.91
C SER A 384 20.17 26.96 9.43
N SER A 385 20.77 26.14 8.57
CA SER A 385 20.50 26.11 7.12
C SER A 385 19.01 25.81 6.88
N THR A 386 18.21 26.86 6.79
CA THR A 386 16.75 26.76 6.60
C THR A 386 16.50 26.72 5.10
N ILE A 387 16.24 25.52 4.58
CA ILE A 387 15.80 25.38 3.20
C ILE A 387 14.34 25.83 3.13
N ARG A 388 14.09 26.87 2.36
CA ARG A 388 12.74 27.28 2.00
C ARG A 388 12.38 26.63 0.67
N ILE A 389 11.37 25.79 0.69
CA ILE A 389 10.80 25.17 -0.49
C ILE A 389 9.54 25.96 -0.84
N ALA A 390 9.52 26.60 -2.01
CA ALA A 390 8.31 27.11 -2.62
C ALA A 390 7.79 26.06 -3.60
N VAL A 391 6.70 25.42 -3.26
CA VAL A 391 5.98 24.49 -4.13
C VAL A 391 4.90 25.27 -4.87
N GLN A 392 4.74 25.02 -6.16
CA GLN A 392 3.61 25.57 -6.89
C GLN A 392 2.34 24.91 -6.34
N ALA A 393 1.44 25.71 -5.79
CA ALA A 393 0.16 25.21 -5.29
C ALA A 393 -0.63 24.63 -6.46
N TRP A 394 -1.04 23.37 -6.32
CA TRP A 394 -1.96 22.75 -7.26
C TRP A 394 -3.29 23.55 -7.29
N THR A 395 -3.74 23.93 -8.48
CA THR A 395 -5.01 24.60 -8.70
C THR A 395 -5.92 23.69 -9.49
N PRO A 396 -7.09 23.32 -8.95
CA PRO A 396 -8.02 22.46 -9.66
C PRO A 396 -8.56 23.15 -10.91
N ASP A 397 -8.47 22.46 -12.05
CA ASP A 397 -9.02 22.96 -13.32
C ASP A 397 -10.48 22.53 -13.53
N ASP A 398 -10.97 21.56 -12.77
CA ASP A 398 -12.34 21.10 -12.78
C ASP A 398 -13.30 22.08 -12.07
N ALA A 399 -14.51 22.29 -12.63
CA ALA A 399 -15.53 23.18 -12.09
C ALA A 399 -16.04 22.72 -10.70
N GLY A 400 -16.15 21.40 -10.48
CA GLY A 400 -16.56 20.81 -9.20
C GLY A 400 -15.51 21.07 -8.12
N MET A 401 -14.22 20.86 -8.44
CA MET A 401 -13.12 21.12 -7.52
C MET A 401 -12.99 22.62 -7.21
N ARG A 402 -13.23 23.52 -8.17
CA ARG A 402 -13.28 24.97 -7.90
C ARG A 402 -14.42 25.31 -6.94
N ARG A 403 -15.61 24.72 -7.11
CA ARG A 403 -16.75 24.87 -6.19
C ARG A 403 -16.39 24.39 -4.78
N LEU A 404 -15.71 23.25 -4.67
CA LEU A 404 -15.26 22.70 -3.40
C LEU A 404 -14.23 23.59 -2.71
N ALA A 405 -13.26 24.12 -3.46
CA ALA A 405 -12.24 25.03 -2.95
C ALA A 405 -12.81 26.35 -2.40
N GLN A 406 -13.86 26.88 -3.06
CA GLN A 406 -14.53 28.13 -2.69
C GLN A 406 -15.52 27.97 -1.53
N ALA A 407 -15.93 26.72 -1.21
CA ALA A 407 -16.87 26.45 -0.14
C ALA A 407 -16.32 26.85 1.24
N SER A 408 -17.20 27.35 2.11
CA SER A 408 -16.85 27.63 3.51
C SER A 408 -16.38 26.36 4.22
N THR A 409 -15.60 26.52 5.29
CA THR A 409 -15.13 25.37 6.08
C THR A 409 -16.27 24.48 6.58
N GLY A 410 -17.42 25.07 6.93
CA GLY A 410 -18.60 24.34 7.40
C GLY A 410 -19.37 23.62 6.28
N ASP A 411 -19.43 24.21 5.09
CA ASP A 411 -20.21 23.68 3.97
C ASP A 411 -19.42 22.75 3.05
N ARG A 412 -18.06 22.80 3.14
CA ARG A 412 -17.18 22.07 2.23
C ARG A 412 -17.48 20.57 2.18
N TYR A 413 -17.73 19.94 3.31
CA TYR A 413 -18.05 18.52 3.34
C TYR A 413 -19.39 18.19 2.67
N ALA A 414 -20.40 19.05 2.82
CA ALA A 414 -21.69 18.89 2.13
C ALA A 414 -21.53 19.03 0.60
N VAL A 415 -20.72 20.01 0.16
CA VAL A 415 -20.40 20.19 -1.27
C VAL A 415 -19.64 18.99 -1.82
N TYR A 416 -18.68 18.44 -1.05
CA TYR A 416 -17.97 17.21 -1.41
C TYR A 416 -18.93 16.03 -1.60
N LEU A 417 -19.85 15.79 -0.65
CA LEU A 417 -20.81 14.70 -0.74
C LEU A 417 -21.73 14.83 -1.96
N ASP A 418 -22.12 16.04 -2.32
CA ASP A 418 -22.91 16.32 -3.53
C ASP A 418 -22.12 15.98 -4.81
N LEU A 419 -20.87 16.44 -4.91
CA LEU A 419 -19.99 16.15 -6.06
C LEU A 419 -19.64 14.66 -6.18
N ARG A 420 -19.44 13.98 -5.06
CA ARG A 420 -19.11 12.57 -4.99
C ARG A 420 -20.12 11.68 -5.69
N LEU A 421 -21.41 12.04 -5.68
CA LEU A 421 -22.48 11.24 -6.33
C LEU A 421 -22.23 11.02 -7.82
N ALA A 422 -21.57 11.96 -8.49
CA ALA A 422 -21.21 11.86 -9.91
C ALA A 422 -19.82 11.24 -10.14
N ALA A 423 -19.03 11.01 -9.08
CA ALA A 423 -17.63 10.62 -9.16
C ALA A 423 -17.26 9.43 -8.27
N LEU A 424 -18.22 8.55 -7.97
CA LEU A 424 -18.06 7.44 -7.02
C LEU A 424 -16.88 6.52 -7.33
N GLU A 425 -16.57 6.31 -8.61
CA GLU A 425 -15.50 5.42 -9.07
C GLU A 425 -14.25 6.17 -9.55
N SER A 426 -14.14 7.47 -9.25
CA SER A 426 -13.02 8.30 -9.72
C SER A 426 -11.93 8.44 -8.64
N PRO A 427 -10.80 7.73 -8.73
CA PRO A 427 -9.68 7.90 -7.79
C PRO A 427 -9.17 9.34 -7.77
N ALA A 428 -9.13 9.98 -8.94
CA ALA A 428 -8.71 11.36 -9.10
C ALA A 428 -9.52 12.33 -8.22
N PHE A 429 -10.84 12.19 -8.25
CA PHE A 429 -11.74 13.01 -7.45
C PHE A 429 -11.41 12.92 -5.95
N TYR A 430 -11.19 11.70 -5.43
CA TYR A 430 -10.88 11.51 -4.00
C TYR A 430 -9.50 12.08 -3.64
N LEU A 431 -8.49 11.91 -4.50
CA LEU A 431 -7.15 12.47 -4.29
C LEU A 431 -7.20 13.99 -4.23
N ASP A 432 -7.89 14.62 -5.18
CA ASP A 432 -7.98 16.07 -5.31
C ASP A 432 -8.82 16.68 -4.18
N ALA A 433 -9.94 16.06 -3.84
CA ALA A 433 -10.78 16.48 -2.71
C ALA A 433 -10.02 16.36 -1.39
N ALA A 434 -9.31 15.26 -1.16
CA ALA A 434 -8.51 15.07 0.04
C ALA A 434 -7.39 16.11 0.17
N GLN A 435 -6.73 16.45 -0.94
CA GLN A 435 -5.73 17.52 -0.98
C GLN A 435 -6.34 18.86 -0.56
N LEU A 436 -7.53 19.19 -1.07
CA LEU A 436 -8.23 20.42 -0.66
C LEU A 436 -8.56 20.42 0.84
N PHE A 437 -9.09 19.33 1.38
CA PHE A 437 -9.34 19.23 2.83
C PHE A 437 -8.05 19.38 3.64
N SER A 438 -6.95 18.75 3.21
CA SER A 438 -5.65 18.83 3.88
C SER A 438 -5.08 20.25 3.87
N THR A 439 -5.08 20.93 2.73
CA THR A 439 -4.56 22.31 2.60
C THR A 439 -5.37 23.33 3.41
N HIS A 440 -6.65 23.03 3.68
CA HIS A 440 -7.50 23.85 4.54
C HIS A 440 -7.50 23.40 6.02
N GLY A 441 -6.57 22.54 6.42
CA GLY A 441 -6.41 22.10 7.81
C GLY A 441 -7.48 21.10 8.31
N GLN A 442 -8.30 20.56 7.41
CA GLN A 442 -9.37 19.61 7.73
C GLN A 442 -8.86 18.15 7.62
N ARG A 443 -7.77 17.83 8.34
CA ARG A 443 -7.06 16.54 8.26
C ARG A 443 -7.97 15.31 8.42
N ALA A 444 -8.89 15.33 9.37
CA ALA A 444 -9.80 14.19 9.60
C ALA A 444 -10.71 13.91 8.39
N LEU A 445 -11.18 14.96 7.69
CA LEU A 445 -11.94 14.81 6.46
C LEU A 445 -11.06 14.39 5.29
N ALA A 446 -9.83 14.91 5.20
CA ALA A 446 -8.88 14.46 4.19
C ALA A 446 -8.62 12.95 4.32
N LEU A 447 -8.41 12.44 5.54
CA LEU A 447 -8.23 11.02 5.81
C LEU A 447 -9.46 10.19 5.42
N ARG A 448 -10.66 10.65 5.79
CA ARG A 448 -11.93 10.00 5.42
C ARG A 448 -12.09 9.91 3.91
N VAL A 449 -11.83 11.00 3.20
CA VAL A 449 -11.94 11.05 1.73
C VAL A 449 -10.92 10.11 1.09
N LEU A 450 -9.66 10.11 1.55
CA LEU A 450 -8.62 9.19 1.06
C LEU A 450 -8.97 7.73 1.30
N SER A 451 -9.60 7.42 2.42
CA SER A 451 -9.92 6.03 2.76
C SER A 451 -10.88 5.38 1.75
N ASN A 452 -11.74 6.16 1.05
CA ASN A 452 -12.58 5.62 -0.02
C ASN A 452 -11.76 4.94 -1.13
N LEU A 453 -10.51 5.35 -1.36
CA LEU A 453 -9.64 4.74 -2.37
C LEU A 453 -9.33 3.26 -2.06
N ALA A 454 -9.31 2.88 -0.78
CA ALA A 454 -9.10 1.50 -0.37
C ALA A 454 -10.29 0.59 -0.74
N GLU A 455 -11.47 1.16 -1.02
CA GLU A 455 -12.68 0.43 -1.39
C GLU A 455 -12.87 0.29 -2.91
N LEU A 456 -12.21 1.15 -3.72
CA LEU A 456 -12.44 1.16 -5.16
C LEU A 456 -11.81 -0.02 -5.90
N HIS A 457 -10.52 -0.28 -5.63
CA HIS A 457 -9.74 -1.31 -6.32
C HIS A 457 -8.71 -1.90 -5.36
N VAL A 458 -9.12 -2.83 -4.52
CA VAL A 458 -8.32 -3.37 -3.40
C VAL A 458 -6.99 -4.00 -3.86
N GLU A 459 -6.91 -4.47 -5.11
CA GLU A 459 -5.71 -5.12 -5.68
C GLU A 459 -4.96 -4.23 -6.69
N ASP A 460 -5.40 -3.00 -6.94
CA ASP A 460 -4.67 -2.06 -7.80
C ASP A 460 -3.46 -1.48 -7.05
N ARG A 461 -2.28 -2.05 -7.33
CA ARG A 461 -1.01 -1.68 -6.68
C ARG A 461 -0.60 -0.22 -6.91
N GLY A 462 -0.94 0.37 -8.08
CA GLY A 462 -0.68 1.78 -8.37
C GLY A 462 -1.50 2.68 -7.45
N LEU A 463 -2.80 2.42 -7.36
CA LEU A 463 -3.72 3.17 -6.50
C LEU A 463 -3.35 3.03 -5.01
N LEU A 464 -3.01 1.81 -4.56
CA LEU A 464 -2.57 1.58 -3.17
C LEU A 464 -1.27 2.32 -2.85
N ARG A 465 -0.33 2.41 -3.81
CA ARG A 465 0.93 3.16 -3.67
C ARG A 465 0.67 4.65 -3.53
N VAL A 466 -0.17 5.24 -4.39
CA VAL A 466 -0.55 6.68 -4.29
C VAL A 466 -1.23 6.97 -2.97
N LEU A 467 -2.17 6.11 -2.56
CA LEU A 467 -2.84 6.25 -1.27
C LEU A 467 -1.82 6.26 -0.12
N ALA A 468 -0.86 5.33 -0.14
CA ALA A 468 0.19 5.27 0.88
C ALA A 468 1.07 6.53 0.90
N TYR A 469 1.41 7.09 -0.27
CA TYR A 469 2.17 8.35 -0.35
C TYR A 469 1.37 9.51 0.24
N ARG A 470 0.08 9.63 -0.07
CA ARG A 470 -0.80 10.66 0.51
C ARG A 470 -0.95 10.52 2.02
N LEU A 471 -1.03 9.28 2.51
CA LEU A 471 -1.08 9.02 3.95
C LEU A 471 0.22 9.43 4.66
N GLN A 472 1.39 9.19 4.04
CA GLN A 472 2.67 9.67 4.57
C GLN A 472 2.70 11.22 4.62
N GLU A 473 2.24 11.90 3.57
CA GLU A 473 2.17 13.36 3.50
C GLU A 473 1.34 13.96 4.66
N ILE A 474 0.21 13.34 5.00
CA ILE A 474 -0.64 13.78 6.11
C ILE A 474 -0.24 13.18 7.48
N GLY A 475 0.84 12.40 7.54
CA GLY A 475 1.39 11.85 8.79
C GLY A 475 0.73 10.55 9.28
N GLU A 476 -0.04 9.85 8.46
CA GLU A 476 -0.65 8.54 8.76
C GLU A 476 0.29 7.38 8.39
N THR A 477 1.50 7.40 8.95
CA THR A 477 2.61 6.50 8.57
C THR A 477 2.31 5.03 8.85
N ALA A 478 1.59 4.71 9.91
CA ALA A 478 1.25 3.32 10.25
C ALA A 478 0.36 2.68 9.18
N GLU A 479 -0.64 3.41 8.70
CA GLU A 479 -1.54 2.96 7.65
C GLU A 479 -0.82 2.88 6.29
N ALA A 480 0.05 3.83 6.00
CA ALA A 480 0.91 3.80 4.82
C ALA A 480 1.80 2.54 4.78
N ILE A 481 2.43 2.18 5.92
CA ILE A 481 3.24 0.95 6.02
C ILE A 481 2.39 -0.30 5.78
N ARG A 482 1.17 -0.36 6.30
CA ARG A 482 0.26 -1.49 6.08
C ARG A 482 -0.05 -1.66 4.59
N LEU A 483 -0.39 -0.57 3.92
CA LEU A 483 -0.68 -0.58 2.47
C LEU A 483 0.56 -0.93 1.65
N LEU A 484 1.73 -0.35 1.95
CA LEU A 484 2.96 -0.65 1.20
C LEU A 484 3.45 -2.09 1.41
N ARG A 485 3.18 -2.69 2.58
CA ARG A 485 3.42 -4.12 2.79
C ARG A 485 2.51 -4.95 1.89
N HIS A 486 1.24 -4.60 1.81
CA HIS A 486 0.31 -5.25 0.89
C HIS A 486 0.73 -5.08 -0.58
N VAL A 487 1.21 -3.91 -0.98
CA VAL A 487 1.79 -3.69 -2.32
C VAL A 487 3.01 -4.58 -2.57
N ALA A 488 3.89 -4.75 -1.57
CA ALA A 488 5.05 -5.64 -1.68
C ALA A 488 4.63 -7.13 -1.78
N ASP A 489 3.55 -7.52 -1.13
CA ASP A 489 2.97 -8.88 -1.25
C ASP A 489 2.33 -9.11 -2.62
N LEU A 490 1.67 -8.09 -3.20
CA LEU A 490 1.06 -8.15 -4.54
C LEU A 490 2.10 -8.12 -5.67
N ALA A 491 3.22 -7.41 -5.47
CA ALA A 491 4.27 -7.21 -6.46
C ALA A 491 5.67 -7.42 -5.84
N PRO A 492 6.00 -8.66 -5.40
CA PRO A 492 7.28 -8.96 -4.76
C PRO A 492 8.46 -8.89 -5.72
N ASP A 493 8.21 -8.93 -7.03
CA ASP A 493 9.16 -8.81 -8.13
C ASP A 493 9.44 -7.37 -8.58
N GLU A 494 8.82 -6.38 -7.93
CA GLU A 494 9.05 -4.96 -8.15
C GLU A 494 9.92 -4.38 -7.01
N PRO A 495 11.16 -3.94 -7.29
CA PRO A 495 12.06 -3.40 -6.26
C PRO A 495 11.51 -2.13 -5.61
N GLN A 496 10.72 -1.34 -6.34
CA GLN A 496 10.07 -0.13 -5.82
C GLN A 496 9.13 -0.45 -4.64
N SER A 497 8.42 -1.59 -4.67
CA SER A 497 7.55 -2.01 -3.57
C SER A 497 8.32 -2.16 -2.25
N TRP A 498 9.51 -2.77 -2.30
CA TRP A 498 10.39 -2.94 -1.14
C TRP A 498 11.04 -1.64 -0.69
N ARG A 499 11.47 -0.80 -1.65
CA ARG A 499 12.05 0.50 -1.34
C ARG A 499 11.03 1.43 -0.66
N ASP A 500 9.81 1.53 -1.19
CA ASP A 500 8.75 2.35 -0.62
C ASP A 500 8.40 1.90 0.80
N LEU A 501 8.27 0.58 1.01
CA LEU A 501 8.05 0.00 2.33
C LEU A 501 9.19 0.36 3.30
N GLY A 502 10.45 0.21 2.87
CA GLY A 502 11.63 0.54 3.67
C GLY A 502 11.67 2.01 4.07
N LEU A 503 11.39 2.93 3.13
CA LEU A 503 11.35 4.37 3.42
C LEU A 503 10.22 4.76 4.36
N ALA A 504 9.04 4.14 4.24
CA ALA A 504 7.93 4.37 5.16
C ALA A 504 8.23 3.84 6.56
N GLN A 505 8.88 2.68 6.68
CA GLN A 505 9.34 2.11 7.95
C GLN A 505 10.40 2.99 8.62
N ALA A 506 11.34 3.54 7.84
CA ALA A 506 12.32 4.51 8.34
C ALA A 506 11.64 5.79 8.87
N ALA A 507 10.65 6.32 8.14
CA ALA A 507 9.86 7.47 8.59
C ALA A 507 9.10 7.21 9.90
N ALA A 508 8.76 5.95 10.20
CA ALA A 508 8.15 5.52 11.46
C ALA A 508 9.17 5.22 12.57
N GLY A 509 10.48 5.32 12.30
CA GLY A 509 11.53 4.94 13.25
C GLY A 509 11.76 3.44 13.38
N ALA A 510 11.18 2.63 12.51
CA ALA A 510 11.35 1.19 12.47
C ALA A 510 12.60 0.82 11.64
N TRP A 511 13.79 1.13 12.20
CA TRP A 511 15.07 1.14 11.47
C TRP A 511 15.50 -0.22 10.94
N GLN A 512 15.41 -1.29 11.73
CA GLN A 512 15.80 -2.63 11.26
C GLN A 512 14.89 -3.15 10.15
N PRO A 513 13.55 -3.14 10.28
CA PRO A 513 12.66 -3.46 9.16
C PRO A 513 12.92 -2.64 7.90
N ALA A 514 13.25 -1.34 8.06
CA ALA A 514 13.58 -0.48 6.94
C ALA A 514 14.85 -0.95 6.20
N VAL A 515 15.91 -1.29 6.95
CA VAL A 515 17.15 -1.84 6.39
C VAL A 515 16.90 -3.16 5.68
N ASP A 516 16.09 -4.05 6.27
CA ASP A 516 15.78 -5.37 5.68
C ASP A 516 15.02 -5.22 4.33
N ALA A 517 14.05 -4.31 4.28
CA ALA A 517 13.30 -4.02 3.06
C ALA A 517 14.18 -3.34 1.98
N LEU A 518 15.00 -2.37 2.36
CA LEU A 518 15.95 -1.71 1.46
C LEU A 518 17.03 -2.68 0.96
N TRP A 519 17.50 -3.61 1.79
CA TRP A 519 18.43 -4.66 1.36
C TRP A 519 17.77 -5.61 0.36
N THR A 520 16.50 -5.95 0.55
CA THR A 520 15.73 -6.73 -0.43
C THR A 520 15.70 -6.00 -1.77
N ALA A 521 15.41 -4.69 -1.79
CA ALA A 521 15.44 -3.89 -3.01
C ALA A 521 16.85 -3.81 -3.65
N ALA A 522 17.91 -3.70 -2.85
CA ALA A 522 19.28 -3.58 -3.33
C ALA A 522 19.88 -4.90 -3.84
N SER A 523 19.60 -6.02 -3.16
CA SER A 523 20.23 -7.32 -3.45
C SER A 523 19.47 -8.19 -4.45
N GLY A 524 18.21 -7.86 -4.76
CA GLY A 524 17.37 -8.61 -5.69
C GLY A 524 17.88 -8.48 -7.13
N SER A 525 17.66 -9.54 -7.92
CA SER A 525 17.93 -9.52 -9.36
C SER A 525 16.67 -9.11 -10.11
N TRP A 526 16.57 -7.85 -10.44
CA TRP A 526 15.39 -7.24 -11.04
C TRP A 526 15.48 -7.14 -12.55
N ASP A 527 14.35 -6.89 -13.20
CA ASP A 527 14.29 -6.57 -14.61
C ASP A 527 15.08 -5.28 -14.92
N ALA A 528 15.74 -5.22 -16.09
CA ALA A 528 16.58 -4.10 -16.48
C ALA A 528 15.84 -2.75 -16.58
N ARG A 529 14.51 -2.77 -16.70
CA ARG A 529 13.65 -1.58 -16.72
C ARG A 529 13.67 -0.77 -15.42
N PHE A 530 14.06 -1.38 -14.30
CA PHE A 530 14.09 -0.70 -13.01
C PHE A 530 15.35 0.12 -12.73
N GLY A 531 16.20 0.31 -13.73
CA GLY A 531 17.32 1.25 -13.67
C GLY A 531 18.33 0.99 -12.55
N ASP A 532 18.67 2.07 -11.81
CA ASP A 532 19.66 2.08 -10.72
C ASP A 532 19.04 1.93 -9.32
N ILE A 533 17.83 1.40 -9.21
CA ILE A 533 17.09 1.33 -7.94
C ILE A 533 17.84 0.57 -6.84
N ASP A 534 18.61 -0.45 -7.20
CA ASP A 534 19.45 -1.21 -6.28
C ASP A 534 20.57 -0.37 -5.65
N VAL A 535 21.25 0.47 -6.45
CA VAL A 535 22.26 1.42 -5.98
C VAL A 535 21.62 2.52 -5.12
N ILE A 536 20.44 2.97 -5.49
CA ILE A 536 19.67 3.99 -4.76
C ILE A 536 19.25 3.45 -3.39
N ALA A 537 18.64 2.27 -3.34
CA ALA A 537 18.21 1.61 -2.10
C ALA A 537 19.40 1.29 -1.19
N LEU A 538 20.56 0.90 -1.76
CA LEU A 538 21.80 0.70 -1.02
C LEU A 538 22.28 1.99 -0.35
N GLY A 539 22.27 3.11 -1.06
CA GLY A 539 22.64 4.41 -0.49
C GLY A 539 21.70 4.85 0.65
N GLU A 540 20.41 4.55 0.55
CA GLU A 540 19.41 4.81 1.60
C GLU A 540 19.62 3.90 2.82
N LEU A 541 19.96 2.63 2.60
CA LEU A 541 20.32 1.68 3.65
C LEU A 541 21.57 2.16 4.41
N ASP A 542 22.64 2.51 3.70
CA ASP A 542 23.90 2.96 4.29
C ASP A 542 23.74 4.26 5.09
N ALA A 543 22.86 5.17 4.66
CA ALA A 543 22.50 6.38 5.39
C ALA A 543 21.84 6.07 6.74
N ILE A 544 20.90 5.11 6.78
CA ILE A 544 20.27 4.64 8.01
C ILE A 544 21.30 3.96 8.92
N ALA A 545 22.11 3.07 8.38
CA ALA A 545 23.13 2.34 9.14
C ALA A 545 24.22 3.25 9.75
N ALA A 546 24.52 4.39 9.11
CA ALA A 546 25.45 5.37 9.64
C ALA A 546 24.91 6.19 10.82
N THR A 547 23.59 6.31 10.93
CA THR A 547 22.93 7.21 11.88
C THR A 547 22.20 6.46 12.99
N HIS A 548 21.89 5.18 12.79
CA HIS A 548 21.13 4.33 13.71
C HIS A 548 21.82 2.98 13.95
N ALA A 549 21.61 2.40 15.13
CA ALA A 549 22.11 1.08 15.47
C ALA A 549 21.23 0.01 14.84
N VAL A 550 21.69 -0.59 13.73
CA VAL A 550 21.01 -1.66 12.98
C VAL A 550 21.99 -2.76 12.61
N ASP A 551 21.49 -3.97 12.40
CA ASP A 551 22.27 -5.09 11.90
C ASP A 551 22.35 -5.04 10.35
N VAL A 552 23.56 -4.93 9.84
CA VAL A 552 23.87 -4.97 8.42
C VAL A 552 24.76 -6.17 8.06
N SER A 553 24.76 -7.22 8.89
CA SER A 553 25.62 -8.41 8.68
C SER A 553 25.35 -9.09 7.33
N ALA A 554 24.11 -9.06 6.86
CA ALA A 554 23.69 -9.58 5.56
C ALA A 554 24.22 -8.79 4.35
N VAL A 555 24.61 -7.52 4.52
CA VAL A 555 25.14 -6.66 3.47
C VAL A 555 26.64 -6.97 3.26
N ASP A 556 27.07 -7.11 2.01
CA ASP A 556 28.50 -7.32 1.69
C ASP A 556 29.34 -6.14 2.19
N VAL A 557 30.46 -6.42 2.86
CA VAL A 557 31.34 -5.40 3.45
C VAL A 557 31.82 -4.34 2.44
N ARG A 558 31.97 -4.72 1.15
CA ARG A 558 32.37 -3.82 0.07
C ARG A 558 31.32 -2.77 -0.29
N LEU A 559 30.08 -2.97 0.15
CA LEU A 559 28.93 -2.11 -0.09
C LEU A 559 28.64 -1.16 1.09
N ARG A 560 29.20 -1.44 2.28
CA ARG A 560 28.91 -0.69 3.51
C ARG A 560 29.70 0.62 3.58
N ARG A 561 29.24 1.64 2.88
CA ARG A 561 29.85 2.98 2.93
C ARG A 561 28.80 4.07 2.81
N ASN A 562 28.58 4.82 3.88
CA ASN A 562 27.74 6.01 3.83
C ASN A 562 28.40 7.11 2.97
N LEU A 563 27.59 7.77 2.14
CA LEU A 563 27.99 8.87 1.26
C LEU A 563 27.12 10.11 1.55
N PRO A 564 27.43 10.89 2.59
CA PRO A 564 26.63 12.05 2.97
C PRO A 564 26.52 13.09 1.86
N LEU A 565 25.32 13.69 1.72
CA LEU A 565 25.02 14.69 0.70
C LEU A 565 24.38 15.93 1.33
N ASP A 566 24.77 17.11 0.86
CA ASP A 566 24.09 18.35 1.25
C ASP A 566 22.65 18.40 0.72
N VAL A 567 22.47 17.93 -0.54
CA VAL A 567 21.16 17.93 -1.22
C VAL A 567 20.96 16.63 -1.98
N ARG A 568 19.77 16.06 -1.83
CA ARG A 568 19.28 14.94 -2.61
C ARG A 568 17.82 15.18 -3.00
N VAL A 569 17.48 15.00 -4.26
CA VAL A 569 16.10 15.03 -4.77
C VAL A 569 15.80 13.68 -5.38
N ALA A 570 14.77 13.00 -4.89
CA ALA A 570 14.30 11.73 -5.44
C ALA A 570 12.89 11.92 -6.01
N LEU A 571 12.68 11.52 -7.25
CA LEU A 571 11.41 11.55 -7.96
C LEU A 571 10.96 10.10 -8.23
N ALA A 572 9.78 9.72 -7.76
CA ALA A 572 9.16 8.41 -8.02
C ALA A 572 7.70 8.61 -8.44
N TRP A 573 7.12 7.64 -9.12
CA TRP A 573 5.74 7.72 -9.62
C TRP A 573 4.99 6.39 -9.46
N ASP A 574 3.66 6.45 -9.59
CA ASP A 574 2.73 5.35 -9.29
C ASP A 574 2.44 4.44 -10.49
N THR A 575 2.79 4.86 -11.70
CA THR A 575 2.46 4.15 -12.94
C THR A 575 3.68 3.47 -13.55
N ASP A 576 3.53 2.19 -13.92
CA ASP A 576 4.53 1.44 -14.69
C ASP A 576 4.55 1.89 -16.16
N ASN A 577 5.68 1.66 -16.87
CA ASN A 577 5.86 2.05 -18.26
C ASN A 577 5.61 3.55 -18.53
N THR A 578 6.04 4.37 -17.60
CA THR A 578 5.89 5.81 -17.63
C THR A 578 7.27 6.47 -17.61
N ASP A 579 7.44 7.46 -18.47
CA ASP A 579 8.67 8.21 -18.66
C ASP A 579 8.53 9.61 -18.05
N ILE A 580 9.24 9.84 -16.93
CA ILE A 580 9.24 11.11 -16.21
C ILE A 580 10.67 11.49 -15.84
N ASP A 581 11.17 12.55 -16.44
CA ASP A 581 12.52 13.05 -16.19
C ASP A 581 12.62 14.02 -15.03
N LEU A 582 13.67 13.86 -14.23
CA LEU A 582 14.10 14.82 -13.22
C LEU A 582 15.09 15.82 -13.81
N TRP A 583 14.73 17.10 -13.74
CA TRP A 583 15.59 18.21 -14.12
C TRP A 583 15.88 19.10 -12.91
N VAL A 584 17.16 19.36 -12.64
CA VAL A 584 17.57 20.25 -11.56
C VAL A 584 18.49 21.35 -12.13
N LYS A 585 18.12 22.60 -11.89
CA LYS A 585 18.95 23.75 -12.23
C LYS A 585 19.69 24.24 -11.00
N ASP A 586 20.97 24.45 -11.13
CA ASP A 586 21.80 24.97 -10.06
C ASP A 586 21.86 26.51 -10.02
N PRO A 587 22.44 27.12 -8.96
CA PRO A 587 22.56 28.59 -8.89
C PRO A 587 23.46 29.22 -9.95
N HIS A 588 24.20 28.42 -10.72
CA HIS A 588 25.00 28.90 -11.86
C HIS A 588 24.23 28.80 -13.19
N ASP A 589 22.92 28.50 -13.15
CA ASP A 589 22.05 28.28 -14.31
C ASP A 589 22.39 27.03 -15.14
N GLU A 590 23.13 26.06 -14.56
CA GLU A 590 23.43 24.77 -15.19
C GLU A 590 22.30 23.77 -14.92
N TRP A 591 21.76 23.15 -15.98
CA TRP A 591 20.77 22.09 -15.89
C TRP A 591 21.43 20.72 -15.77
N VAL A 592 20.97 19.92 -14.83
CA VAL A 592 21.35 18.52 -14.64
C VAL A 592 20.13 17.65 -14.91
N SER A 593 20.25 16.73 -15.86
CA SER A 593 19.20 15.80 -16.31
C SER A 593 19.82 14.58 -16.97
N TYR A 594 19.02 13.67 -17.50
CA TYR A 594 19.51 12.53 -18.27
C TYR A 594 20.42 12.92 -19.46
N GLN A 595 20.18 14.08 -20.07
CA GLN A 595 21.01 14.61 -21.19
C GLN A 595 22.38 15.11 -20.72
N SER A 596 22.46 15.66 -19.52
CA SER A 596 23.68 16.15 -18.89
C SER A 596 23.71 15.65 -17.44
N PRO A 597 24.06 14.37 -17.19
CA PRO A 597 23.85 13.73 -15.89
C PRO A 597 24.82 14.15 -14.79
N LEU A 598 25.81 15.00 -15.11
CA LEU A 598 26.81 15.48 -14.16
C LEU A 598 27.10 16.96 -14.43
N SER A 599 26.79 17.81 -13.44
CA SER A 599 27.14 19.22 -13.50
C SER A 599 28.60 19.46 -13.15
N ARG A 600 29.08 20.64 -13.52
CA ARG A 600 30.43 21.08 -13.18
C ARG A 600 30.69 21.10 -11.68
N GLN A 601 29.72 21.54 -10.89
CA GLN A 601 29.85 21.57 -9.43
C GLN A 601 29.71 20.18 -8.77
N GLY A 602 29.44 19.12 -9.53
CA GLY A 602 29.33 17.74 -9.07
C GLY A 602 27.91 17.27 -8.75
N GLY A 603 26.88 18.03 -9.11
CA GLY A 603 25.50 17.53 -9.10
C GLY A 603 25.36 16.39 -10.11
N ARG A 604 24.76 15.27 -9.68
CA ARG A 604 24.60 14.06 -10.49
C ARG A 604 23.16 13.60 -10.47
N VAL A 605 22.62 13.24 -11.65
CA VAL A 605 21.35 12.51 -11.80
C VAL A 605 21.66 11.04 -12.09
N THR A 606 20.83 10.13 -11.58
CA THR A 606 20.88 8.70 -11.87
C THR A 606 20.55 8.42 -13.33
N ARG A 607 20.61 7.16 -13.72
CA ARG A 607 20.21 6.72 -15.05
C ARG A 607 18.72 7.04 -15.27
N ASP A 608 18.40 7.44 -16.50
CA ASP A 608 17.06 7.64 -17.04
C ASP A 608 16.20 6.36 -16.94
N VAL A 609 14.98 6.51 -16.42
CA VAL A 609 14.00 5.42 -16.23
C VAL A 609 12.81 5.66 -17.17
N THR A 610 12.89 5.14 -18.37
CA THR A 610 11.85 5.25 -19.41
C THR A 610 10.70 4.25 -19.25
N ASN A 611 10.90 3.18 -18.47
CA ASN A 611 9.92 2.12 -18.22
C ASN A 611 10.05 1.66 -16.75
N GLY A 612 9.08 1.94 -15.93
CA GLY A 612 9.10 1.58 -14.51
C GLY A 612 8.43 2.67 -13.66
N TYR A 613 8.71 2.66 -12.37
CA TYR A 613 8.16 3.58 -11.37
C TYR A 613 9.17 4.65 -10.91
N GLY A 614 10.29 4.78 -11.60
CA GLY A 614 11.46 5.48 -11.07
C GLY A 614 12.21 4.61 -10.04
N PRO A 615 12.91 5.18 -9.07
CA PRO A 615 13.10 6.62 -8.90
C PRO A 615 14.22 7.19 -9.78
N GLU A 616 14.08 8.47 -10.14
CA GLU A 616 15.20 9.27 -10.57
C GLU A 616 15.74 10.11 -9.42
N VAL A 617 17.05 10.14 -9.24
CA VAL A 617 17.65 10.79 -8.08
C VAL A 617 18.74 11.77 -8.51
N PHE A 618 18.58 13.03 -8.11
CA PHE A 618 19.65 14.01 -8.10
C PHE A 618 20.39 13.97 -6.77
N ALA A 619 21.71 13.97 -6.80
CA ALA A 619 22.61 13.93 -5.65
C ALA A 619 23.70 14.98 -5.75
N LEU A 620 23.97 15.74 -4.68
CA LEU A 620 25.00 16.75 -4.61
C LEU A 620 25.72 16.69 -3.26
N LYS A 621 27.02 16.34 -3.27
CA LYS A 621 27.84 16.18 -2.07
C LYS A 621 28.01 17.50 -1.32
N LYS A 622 28.38 18.56 -2.03
CA LYS A 622 28.54 19.92 -1.48
C LYS A 622 27.81 20.92 -2.35
N ALA A 623 26.78 21.51 -1.80
CA ALA A 623 25.98 22.51 -2.47
C ALA A 623 26.64 23.90 -2.40
N ILE A 624 26.48 24.69 -3.45
CA ILE A 624 26.82 26.12 -3.42
C ILE A 624 25.62 26.94 -2.94
N PRO A 625 25.81 28.05 -2.24
CA PRO A 625 24.71 28.93 -1.84
C PRO A 625 23.94 29.46 -3.06
N GLY A 626 22.64 29.53 -2.93
CA GLY A 626 21.74 30.06 -3.96
C GLY A 626 20.48 29.23 -4.16
N VAL A 627 19.73 29.56 -5.21
CA VAL A 627 18.44 28.93 -5.52
C VAL A 627 18.64 27.81 -6.52
N TYR A 628 18.13 26.66 -6.18
CA TYR A 628 17.98 25.50 -7.06
C TYR A 628 16.54 25.39 -7.53
N GLU A 629 16.35 25.02 -8.80
CA GLU A 629 15.03 24.81 -9.40
C GLU A 629 14.86 23.35 -9.78
N VAL A 630 13.75 22.73 -9.40
CA VAL A 630 13.42 21.34 -9.70
C VAL A 630 12.22 21.26 -10.61
N ARG A 631 12.35 20.57 -11.73
CA ARG A 631 11.27 20.31 -12.68
C ARG A 631 11.10 18.81 -12.90
N ALA A 632 9.86 18.41 -13.13
CA ALA A 632 9.51 17.09 -13.66
C ALA A 632 8.98 17.28 -15.10
N LYS A 633 9.49 16.48 -16.03
CA LYS A 633 9.00 16.46 -17.41
C LYS A 633 8.35 15.11 -17.69
N TYR A 634 7.09 15.13 -18.07
CA TYR A 634 6.32 13.95 -18.41
C TYR A 634 6.31 13.75 -19.92
N PHE A 635 6.92 12.66 -20.40
CA PHE A 635 6.98 12.35 -21.84
C PHE A 635 5.84 11.45 -22.31
N GLY A 636 5.19 10.72 -21.42
CA GLY A 636 4.03 9.90 -21.75
C GLY A 636 3.99 8.58 -20.98
N SER A 637 2.83 7.94 -21.03
CA SER A 637 2.62 6.58 -20.55
C SER A 637 2.25 5.68 -21.72
N HIS A 638 2.87 4.50 -21.80
CA HIS A 638 2.52 3.46 -22.78
C HIS A 638 1.32 2.62 -22.32
N ARG A 639 0.68 2.96 -21.19
CA ARG A 639 -0.56 2.34 -20.71
C ARG A 639 -1.79 3.16 -21.08
N GLN A 640 -2.83 2.46 -21.55
CA GLN A 640 -4.20 2.98 -21.50
C GLN A 640 -4.67 2.85 -20.03
N ALA A 641 -4.39 3.87 -19.21
CA ALA A 641 -4.89 3.92 -17.85
C ALA A 641 -6.35 4.39 -17.85
N LEU A 642 -7.18 3.78 -17.01
CA LEU A 642 -8.59 4.18 -16.79
C LEU A 642 -8.72 5.53 -16.05
N GLY A 643 -7.61 6.22 -15.76
CA GLY A 643 -7.56 7.54 -15.13
C GLY A 643 -6.51 8.42 -15.82
N ASN A 644 -6.90 9.61 -16.24
CA ASN A 644 -6.01 10.58 -16.86
C ASN A 644 -5.04 11.13 -15.80
N GLY A 645 -3.77 10.65 -15.77
CA GLY A 645 -2.71 11.25 -15.00
C GLY A 645 -1.87 10.29 -14.18
N THR A 646 -0.63 10.68 -13.93
CA THR A 646 0.35 9.97 -13.10
C THR A 646 0.63 10.80 -11.86
N SER A 647 0.60 10.16 -10.69
CA SER A 647 1.00 10.80 -9.43
C SER A 647 2.50 10.65 -9.24
N VAL A 648 3.17 11.76 -9.01
CA VAL A 648 4.61 11.83 -8.82
C VAL A 648 4.91 12.27 -7.39
N MET A 649 5.71 11.49 -6.69
CA MET A 649 6.24 11.84 -5.38
C MET A 649 7.68 12.35 -5.52
N MET A 650 7.91 13.60 -5.14
CA MET A 650 9.24 14.15 -4.98
C MET A 650 9.61 14.21 -3.50
N ARG A 651 10.76 13.65 -3.16
CA ARG A 651 11.38 13.82 -1.84
C ARG A 651 12.64 14.68 -1.97
N LEU A 652 12.63 15.85 -1.36
CA LEU A 652 13.82 16.66 -1.17
C LEU A 652 14.41 16.35 0.21
N THR A 653 15.68 15.95 0.23
CA THR A 653 16.42 15.68 1.46
C THR A 653 17.64 16.58 1.55
N THR A 654 17.90 17.10 2.74
CA THR A 654 19.08 17.88 3.09
C THR A 654 19.86 17.21 4.19
N GLY A 655 21.21 17.28 4.13
CA GLY A 655 22.05 16.57 5.06
C GLY A 655 21.85 15.05 5.04
N PHE A 656 21.55 14.49 3.85
CA PHE A 656 21.30 13.06 3.66
C PHE A 656 22.43 12.21 4.23
N GLY A 657 22.08 11.18 5.00
CA GLY A 657 23.04 10.28 5.65
C GLY A 657 23.79 10.90 6.83
N THR A 658 23.29 11.99 7.39
CA THR A 658 23.80 12.62 8.61
C THR A 658 22.75 12.66 9.71
N LYS A 659 23.15 13.00 10.95
CA LYS A 659 22.20 13.17 12.07
C LYS A 659 21.27 14.39 11.91
N ASP A 660 21.63 15.32 11.04
CA ASP A 660 20.87 16.54 10.77
C ASP A 660 19.98 16.40 9.52
N GLU A 661 19.78 15.18 9.04
CA GLU A 661 18.94 14.89 7.88
C GLU A 661 17.52 15.42 8.06
N LYS A 662 17.05 16.16 7.06
CA LYS A 662 15.66 16.64 6.96
C LYS A 662 15.15 16.38 5.57
N HIS A 663 13.89 15.96 5.47
CA HIS A 663 13.24 15.78 4.18
C HIS A 663 11.88 16.47 4.12
N ARG A 664 11.46 16.75 2.89
CA ARG A 664 10.13 17.23 2.57
C ARG A 664 9.62 16.48 1.36
N ASP A 665 8.43 15.92 1.50
CA ASP A 665 7.73 15.22 0.43
C ASP A 665 6.72 16.16 -0.23
N VAL A 666 6.59 16.05 -1.56
CA VAL A 666 5.64 16.77 -2.39
C VAL A 666 5.04 15.78 -3.36
N ILE A 667 3.71 15.72 -3.43
CA ILE A 667 3.01 14.87 -4.37
C ILE A 667 2.32 15.76 -5.40
N LEU A 668 2.61 15.49 -6.67
CA LEU A 668 2.07 16.20 -7.82
C LEU A 668 1.30 15.21 -8.69
N ARG A 669 0.36 15.72 -9.47
CA ARG A 669 -0.29 14.96 -10.52
C ARG A 669 0.05 15.57 -11.87
N LEU A 670 0.48 14.73 -12.81
CA LEU A 670 0.76 15.08 -14.19
C LEU A 670 -0.33 14.48 -15.07
N GLU A 671 -1.02 15.29 -15.87
CA GLU A 671 -2.22 14.86 -16.60
C GLU A 671 -1.98 14.67 -18.10
N GLU A 672 -1.09 15.45 -18.70
CA GLU A 672 -0.84 15.41 -20.13
C GLU A 672 0.61 15.08 -20.48
N ALA A 673 0.80 14.25 -21.51
CA ALA A 673 2.12 14.02 -22.10
C ALA A 673 2.71 15.35 -22.61
N LYS A 674 3.99 15.61 -22.24
CA LYS A 674 4.75 16.84 -22.45
C LYS A 674 4.54 17.94 -21.42
N ASP A 675 3.87 17.66 -20.31
CA ASP A 675 3.84 18.59 -19.20
C ASP A 675 5.26 18.76 -18.61
N GLU A 676 5.71 20.01 -18.58
CA GLU A 676 6.89 20.42 -17.83
C GLU A 676 6.41 21.19 -16.61
N VAL A 677 6.48 20.56 -15.44
CA VAL A 677 5.97 21.14 -14.21
C VAL A 677 7.15 21.58 -13.34
N LEU A 678 7.11 22.84 -12.92
CA LEU A 678 7.97 23.33 -11.84
C LEU A 678 7.51 22.69 -10.53
N VAL A 679 8.25 21.70 -10.04
CA VAL A 679 7.94 21.00 -8.78
C VAL A 679 8.19 21.92 -7.60
N GLY A 680 9.26 22.72 -7.67
CA GLY A 680 9.58 23.70 -6.64
C GLY A 680 10.98 24.28 -6.77
N THR A 681 11.25 25.25 -5.90
CA THR A 681 12.59 25.83 -5.72
C THR A 681 13.03 25.68 -4.27
N PHE A 682 14.33 25.49 -4.05
CA PHE A 682 14.90 25.50 -2.71
C PHE A 682 16.15 26.37 -2.68
N GLU A 683 16.37 27.05 -1.56
CA GLU A 683 17.51 27.94 -1.34
C GLU A 683 18.48 27.28 -0.36
N VAL A 684 19.73 27.15 -0.77
CA VAL A 684 20.88 26.77 0.07
C VAL A 684 21.59 28.05 0.51
N ARG A 685 21.85 28.18 1.82
CA ARG A 685 22.51 29.34 2.41
C ARG A 685 23.89 28.99 2.93
#